data_9fdd295dd955e1db3b877267c13b3eb9
#
_entry.id   9fdd295dd955e1db3b877267c13b3eb9
#
_cell.length_a   1.000
_cell.length_b   1.000
_cell.length_c   1.000
_cell.angle_alpha   90.00
_cell.angle_beta   90.00
_cell.angle_gamma   90.00
#
_symmetry.space_group_name_H-M   'P 1'
#
loop_
_entity.id
_entity.type
_entity.pdbx_description
1 polymer ?
#
loop_
_entity_poly.entity_id
_entity_poly.type
_entity_poly.pdbx_seq_one_letter_code
_entity_poly.pdbx_strand_id
1 'polypeptide(L)'
;MSDHAALHYCPDLLNFSRRITREVRVGNIGIGGNNPIRVQSMITSDTRDTPACVAEVLALADAGCEIVRITAQTKIYAANLENIAREVRSAGCTVPLVADIHFKPDAAMEAAKWVEKVRVNPGNYVDKKKFEIREYSDSQYEAELERIREQFVPLVHLCKDLGRAMRIGTNHGSLSDRIMNRYGDTPLGMCESALEFARIARDHDYHNFVFSMKASNPKVMIEAYRLLVARLDAEGSDWNYPIHLGVTEAGDGEDGRIKSAIGIGSLLADGIGDTIRVSLTEDAIHEIPVAKALVSSCRVSRQAVQAASRSLSDDAANIQIGWDKVNKDDATFLPHWKIDSGTYAVSFRQADSLPTVVLNRYREARDLILEKIEILTKLDSSRSQLDDLSSLREELNHLETSIIEPALNQGYGSCLFNNNQNAELVANALKHFDGTRYDLLAWCIMPNHVHVILKLAKGEELDKILHSWKSFTSHEINKLNGTSGSIWQKESYDHLIRDGKDFRNQIDYVLNNPTKAGFSNWQWTGCAYPELLARRQNHGLPRDAAATFTPSYNPFSYERRHSKPLSIQGHELGGEKTVRVFTTQSNWNALAHKISQMGDFKPEVIYEKSGAIEIDPRDASAISALNDRTEPTMITVADHVEMEPIHAFRMLAFQANPIHPILLKDTLQPPSEESDFLTSLLTAAKNIGSLLCDGIGDAVLIRGETAPGQSLRIAYNILQAAGTRIFKTDYVACPSCGRTLFNLQSTTQKIRAATGHLKGVRIAIMGCIVNGPGEMADADFGYVGGAPGKINLYVGKTAVKFNIPEDEAVSRLIDLIKEHDQWIDAPTISVSAD
;
A
#
# COMPACT_ATOMS: atom_id res chain seq x y z
N MET A 1 11.37 24.51 11.83
CA MET A 1 11.26 24.17 10.39
C MET A 1 12.45 23.34 9.84
N SER A 2 13.28 22.70 10.68
CA SER A 2 14.55 22.08 10.20
C SER A 2 14.69 20.57 10.44
N ASP A 3 13.70 19.86 10.94
CA ASP A 3 13.86 18.42 11.30
C ASP A 3 13.14 17.41 10.41
N HIS A 4 12.42 17.84 9.37
CA HIS A 4 11.66 16.91 8.52
C HIS A 4 12.44 16.35 7.30
N ALA A 5 13.61 16.86 6.98
CA ALA A 5 14.36 16.49 5.78
C ALA A 5 14.97 15.06 5.77
N ALA A 6 14.93 14.37 6.91
CA ALA A 6 15.48 13.01 7.05
C ALA A 6 14.43 11.92 7.31
N LEU A 7 13.13 12.25 7.28
CA LEU A 7 12.07 11.29 7.60
C LEU A 7 11.66 10.49 6.35
N HIS A 8 11.82 9.18 6.40
CA HIS A 8 11.32 8.25 5.38
C HIS A 8 9.88 7.83 5.72
N TYR A 9 9.00 7.77 4.72
CA TYR A 9 7.60 7.38 4.89
C TYR A 9 7.20 6.16 4.06
N CYS A 10 8.00 5.77 3.08
CA CYS A 10 7.76 4.57 2.28
C CYS A 10 9.07 3.83 2.01
N PRO A 11 9.01 2.51 1.77
CA PRO A 11 10.22 1.71 1.52
C PRO A 11 10.91 2.04 0.20
N ASP A 12 10.15 2.46 -0.82
CA ASP A 12 10.67 2.81 -2.16
C ASP A 12 9.74 3.85 -2.81
N LEU A 13 10.31 4.97 -3.29
CA LEU A 13 9.58 6.04 -3.96
C LEU A 13 9.31 5.77 -5.43
N LEU A 14 10.09 4.90 -6.04
CA LEU A 14 10.11 4.66 -7.49
C LEU A 14 9.54 3.29 -7.88
N ASN A 15 9.33 2.40 -6.90
CA ASN A 15 8.75 1.09 -7.12
C ASN A 15 7.76 0.77 -6.01
N PHE A 16 6.72 0.01 -6.35
CA PHE A 16 5.80 -0.47 -5.34
C PHE A 16 6.49 -1.43 -4.36
N SER A 17 6.51 -1.04 -3.09
CA SER A 17 6.99 -1.88 -1.99
C SER A 17 6.07 -1.72 -0.78
N ARG A 18 5.37 -2.80 -0.39
CA ARG A 18 4.46 -2.72 0.75
C ARG A 18 5.25 -2.59 2.05
N ARG A 19 4.86 -1.61 2.89
CA ARG A 19 5.38 -1.48 4.25
C ARG A 19 5.08 -2.75 5.04
N ILE A 20 6.10 -3.32 5.68
CA ILE A 20 5.96 -4.51 6.52
C ILE A 20 5.42 -4.08 7.89
N THR A 21 4.21 -4.50 8.21
CA THR A 21 3.57 -4.22 9.49
C THR A 21 3.45 -5.51 10.30
N ARG A 22 3.26 -5.38 11.62
CA ARG A 22 2.89 -6.52 12.46
C ARG A 22 1.49 -7.01 12.09
N GLU A 23 1.18 -8.26 12.42
CA GLU A 23 -0.19 -8.75 12.33
C GLU A 23 -1.00 -8.30 13.54
N VAL A 24 -2.21 -7.77 13.29
CA VAL A 24 -3.24 -7.49 14.29
C VAL A 24 -4.42 -8.41 14.02
N ARG A 25 -4.82 -9.21 15.00
CA ARG A 25 -5.94 -10.13 14.87
C ARG A 25 -7.27 -9.47 15.21
N VAL A 26 -8.25 -9.65 14.31
CA VAL A 26 -9.63 -9.18 14.47
C VAL A 26 -10.54 -10.39 14.29
N GLY A 27 -10.89 -11.05 15.40
CA GLY A 27 -11.60 -12.32 15.36
C GLY A 27 -10.82 -13.39 14.59
N ASN A 28 -11.42 -13.90 13.52
CA ASN A 28 -10.86 -14.94 12.67
C ASN A 28 -9.95 -14.45 11.53
N ILE A 29 -9.74 -13.14 11.39
CA ILE A 29 -8.90 -12.57 10.31
C ILE A 29 -7.70 -11.81 10.86
N GLY A 30 -6.63 -11.78 10.08
CA GLY A 30 -5.44 -10.94 10.32
C GLY A 30 -5.48 -9.66 9.49
N ILE A 31 -4.93 -8.58 10.05
CA ILE A 31 -4.67 -7.28 9.40
C ILE A 31 -3.17 -7.02 9.50
N GLY A 32 -2.53 -6.60 8.42
CA GLY A 32 -1.08 -6.38 8.39
C GLY A 32 -0.29 -7.67 8.20
N GLY A 33 1.00 -7.64 8.42
CA GLY A 33 1.89 -8.76 8.12
C GLY A 33 1.78 -9.20 6.67
N ASN A 34 1.66 -10.50 6.47
CA ASN A 34 1.47 -11.10 5.14
C ASN A 34 -0.01 -11.18 4.70
N ASN A 35 -0.93 -10.66 5.52
CA ASN A 35 -2.35 -10.69 5.18
C ASN A 35 -2.67 -9.78 3.99
N PRO A 36 -3.70 -10.11 3.17
CA PRO A 36 -4.18 -9.21 2.13
C PRO A 36 -4.71 -7.90 2.73
N ILE A 37 -4.75 -6.85 1.92
CA ILE A 37 -5.41 -5.60 2.30
C ILE A 37 -6.90 -5.89 2.45
N ARG A 38 -7.46 -5.64 3.65
CA ARG A 38 -8.84 -5.97 4.00
C ARG A 38 -9.82 -4.86 3.60
N VAL A 39 -10.95 -5.26 3.04
CA VAL A 39 -12.04 -4.34 2.70
C VAL A 39 -13.02 -4.25 3.88
N GLN A 40 -13.25 -3.03 4.35
CA GLN A 40 -14.18 -2.73 5.42
C GLN A 40 -15.28 -1.79 4.93
N SER A 41 -16.52 -1.97 5.42
CA SER A 41 -17.61 -1.00 5.28
C SER A 41 -18.39 -0.83 6.59
N MET A 42 -19.48 -0.08 6.58
CA MET A 42 -20.23 0.27 7.76
C MET A 42 -21.73 0.26 7.47
N ILE A 43 -22.52 -0.32 8.38
CA ILE A 43 -23.99 -0.27 8.29
C ILE A 43 -24.51 1.15 8.56
N THR A 44 -25.69 1.42 8.02
CA THR A 44 -26.38 2.71 8.13
C THR A 44 -27.59 2.66 9.08
N SER A 45 -28.10 1.47 9.36
CA SER A 45 -29.24 1.22 10.27
C SER A 45 -28.99 1.70 11.69
N ASP A 46 -30.08 2.11 12.37
CA ASP A 46 -30.02 2.44 13.79
C ASP A 46 -29.63 1.18 14.60
N THR A 47 -28.55 1.26 15.36
CA THR A 47 -28.03 0.13 16.15
C THR A 47 -29.04 -0.43 17.17
N ARG A 48 -30.14 0.25 17.47
CA ARG A 48 -31.25 -0.27 18.29
C ARG A 48 -32.20 -1.18 17.52
N ASP A 49 -32.18 -1.12 16.19
CA ASP A 49 -32.97 -1.98 15.31
C ASP A 49 -32.13 -3.22 14.92
N THR A 50 -32.20 -4.26 15.77
CA THR A 50 -31.42 -5.49 15.58
C THR A 50 -31.72 -6.15 14.22
N PRO A 51 -32.98 -6.36 13.79
CA PRO A 51 -33.27 -6.99 12.50
C PRO A 51 -32.68 -6.22 11.31
N ALA A 52 -32.83 -4.90 11.27
CA ALA A 52 -32.29 -4.07 10.20
C ALA A 52 -30.74 -4.12 10.17
N CYS A 53 -30.10 -4.04 11.35
CA CYS A 53 -28.64 -4.16 11.45
C CYS A 53 -28.14 -5.53 10.95
N VAL A 54 -28.79 -6.61 11.36
CA VAL A 54 -28.41 -7.97 10.95
C VAL A 54 -28.54 -8.14 9.44
N ALA A 55 -29.67 -7.70 8.86
CA ALA A 55 -29.89 -7.77 7.41
C ALA A 55 -28.79 -7.02 6.63
N GLU A 56 -28.43 -5.83 7.08
CA GLU A 56 -27.39 -4.99 6.41
C GLU A 56 -25.98 -5.59 6.60
N VAL A 57 -25.67 -6.18 7.77
CA VAL A 57 -24.39 -6.90 8.01
C VAL A 57 -24.27 -8.10 7.06
N LEU A 58 -25.33 -8.90 6.92
CA LEU A 58 -25.34 -10.06 6.03
C LEU A 58 -25.19 -9.63 4.56
N ALA A 59 -25.92 -8.61 4.13
CA ALA A 59 -25.81 -8.08 2.76
C ALA A 59 -24.40 -7.58 2.43
N LEU A 60 -23.75 -6.88 3.37
CA LEU A 60 -22.35 -6.43 3.21
C LEU A 60 -21.38 -7.62 3.17
N ALA A 61 -21.56 -8.62 4.02
CA ALA A 61 -20.73 -9.83 4.02
C ALA A 61 -20.87 -10.61 2.69
N ASP A 62 -22.08 -10.77 2.19
CA ASP A 62 -22.37 -11.45 0.91
C ASP A 62 -21.76 -10.68 -0.28
N ALA A 63 -21.73 -9.36 -0.23
CA ALA A 63 -21.02 -8.52 -1.22
C ALA A 63 -19.48 -8.65 -1.13
N GLY A 64 -19.00 -9.33 -0.07
CA GLY A 64 -17.57 -9.59 0.19
C GLY A 64 -16.87 -8.50 1.00
N CYS A 65 -17.60 -7.82 1.87
CA CYS A 65 -17.02 -7.03 2.94
C CYS A 65 -16.38 -7.96 3.96
N GLU A 66 -15.13 -7.72 4.32
CA GLU A 66 -14.38 -8.60 5.21
C GLU A 66 -14.44 -8.16 6.68
N ILE A 67 -14.86 -6.92 6.96
CA ILE A 67 -15.02 -6.35 8.30
C ILE A 67 -16.21 -5.39 8.27
N VAL A 68 -17.18 -5.56 9.14
CA VAL A 68 -18.35 -4.66 9.18
C VAL A 68 -18.33 -3.80 10.45
N ARG A 69 -18.51 -2.48 10.26
CA ARG A 69 -18.51 -1.50 11.36
C ARG A 69 -19.94 -1.06 11.69
N ILE A 70 -20.22 -0.95 12.99
CA ILE A 70 -21.49 -0.57 13.59
C ILE A 70 -21.26 0.62 14.52
N THR A 71 -22.09 1.65 14.47
CA THR A 71 -21.98 2.79 15.42
C THR A 71 -22.51 2.39 16.80
N ALA A 72 -21.81 2.84 17.87
CA ALA A 72 -22.25 2.64 19.24
C ALA A 72 -22.09 3.95 20.04
N GLN A 73 -23.10 4.81 19.96
CA GLN A 73 -23.05 6.18 20.48
C GLN A 73 -23.09 6.29 22.02
N THR A 74 -23.81 5.37 22.66
CA THR A 74 -23.98 5.31 24.10
C THR A 74 -23.93 3.87 24.59
N LYS A 75 -23.89 3.67 25.91
CA LYS A 75 -23.91 2.33 26.51
C LYS A 75 -25.13 1.50 26.07
N ILE A 76 -26.30 2.12 25.82
CA ILE A 76 -27.51 1.44 25.36
C ILE A 76 -27.32 0.86 23.97
N TYR A 77 -26.75 1.64 23.04
CA TYR A 77 -26.41 1.17 21.69
C TYR A 77 -25.34 0.08 21.73
N ALA A 78 -24.32 0.26 22.57
CA ALA A 78 -23.24 -0.72 22.76
C ALA A 78 -23.77 -2.04 23.33
N ALA A 79 -24.72 -2.03 24.28
CA ALA A 79 -25.34 -3.23 24.83
C ALA A 79 -26.14 -4.01 23.77
N ASN A 80 -26.79 -3.31 22.81
CA ASN A 80 -27.54 -4.02 21.76
C ASN A 80 -26.62 -4.75 20.74
N LEU A 81 -25.31 -4.47 20.73
CA LEU A 81 -24.35 -5.23 19.93
C LEU A 81 -24.32 -6.71 20.30
N GLU A 82 -24.69 -7.08 21.55
CA GLU A 82 -24.87 -8.45 21.95
C GLU A 82 -25.91 -9.18 21.07
N ASN A 83 -27.10 -8.56 20.91
CA ASN A 83 -28.17 -9.13 20.10
C ASN A 83 -27.77 -9.22 18.63
N ILE A 84 -27.21 -8.15 18.09
CA ILE A 84 -26.75 -8.12 16.70
C ILE A 84 -25.70 -9.18 16.45
N ALA A 85 -24.66 -9.27 17.30
CA ALA A 85 -23.60 -10.25 17.15
C ALA A 85 -24.16 -11.69 17.25
N ARG A 86 -25.04 -11.97 18.23
CA ARG A 86 -25.64 -13.26 18.37
C ARG A 86 -26.44 -13.67 17.13
N GLU A 87 -27.28 -12.79 16.61
CA GLU A 87 -28.12 -13.09 15.44
C GLU A 87 -27.30 -13.23 14.15
N VAL A 88 -26.30 -12.40 13.94
CA VAL A 88 -25.35 -12.52 12.82
C VAL A 88 -24.63 -13.89 12.89
N ARG A 89 -24.17 -14.32 14.07
CA ARG A 89 -23.52 -15.62 14.25
C ARG A 89 -24.50 -16.78 14.06
N SER A 90 -25.75 -16.63 14.53
CA SER A 90 -26.80 -17.61 14.33
C SER A 90 -27.18 -17.81 12.87
N ALA A 91 -27.05 -16.77 12.04
CA ALA A 91 -27.19 -16.83 10.60
C ALA A 91 -25.98 -17.47 9.89
N GLY A 92 -24.96 -17.94 10.61
CA GLY A 92 -23.75 -18.57 10.06
C GLY A 92 -22.70 -17.58 9.57
N CYS A 93 -22.92 -16.29 9.70
CA CYS A 93 -21.96 -15.27 9.25
C CYS A 93 -20.86 -15.06 10.30
N THR A 94 -19.59 -15.20 9.88
CA THR A 94 -18.41 -15.07 10.74
C THR A 94 -17.65 -13.77 10.54
N VAL A 95 -18.19 -12.82 9.74
CA VAL A 95 -17.54 -11.52 9.49
C VAL A 95 -17.28 -10.80 10.81
N PRO A 96 -16.04 -10.32 11.08
CA PRO A 96 -15.76 -9.56 12.30
C PRO A 96 -16.53 -8.24 12.36
N LEU A 97 -17.04 -7.93 13.55
CA LEU A 97 -17.77 -6.71 13.84
C LEU A 97 -16.87 -5.69 14.52
N VAL A 98 -17.07 -4.42 14.21
CA VAL A 98 -16.33 -3.29 14.80
C VAL A 98 -17.29 -2.29 15.38
N ALA A 99 -17.15 -1.96 16.67
CA ALA A 99 -17.88 -0.86 17.29
C ALA A 99 -17.18 0.48 17.05
N ASP A 100 -17.94 1.47 16.57
CA ASP A 100 -17.46 2.83 16.36
C ASP A 100 -17.90 3.72 17.53
N ILE A 101 -16.96 3.97 18.45
CA ILE A 101 -17.16 4.76 19.67
C ILE A 101 -16.67 6.18 19.46
N HIS A 102 -17.50 7.17 19.82
CA HIS A 102 -17.12 8.57 19.63
C HIS A 102 -16.80 9.32 20.92
N PHE A 103 -17.68 9.26 21.97
CA PHE A 103 -17.57 10.19 23.07
C PHE A 103 -17.56 9.57 24.47
N LYS A 104 -17.81 8.26 24.59
CA LYS A 104 -18.11 7.70 25.93
C LYS A 104 -17.28 6.46 26.20
N PRO A 105 -16.35 6.51 27.16
CA PRO A 105 -15.59 5.34 27.60
C PRO A 105 -16.47 4.17 28.05
N ASP A 106 -17.61 4.42 28.71
CA ASP A 106 -18.55 3.38 29.15
C ASP A 106 -19.19 2.61 27.98
N ALA A 107 -19.43 3.27 26.84
CA ALA A 107 -19.90 2.62 25.64
C ALA A 107 -18.81 1.74 25.02
N ALA A 108 -17.54 2.16 25.04
CA ALA A 108 -16.42 1.35 24.58
C ALA A 108 -16.24 0.09 25.44
N MET A 109 -16.30 0.24 26.74
CA MET A 109 -16.22 -0.88 27.70
C MET A 109 -17.34 -1.91 27.48
N GLU A 110 -18.56 -1.43 27.21
CA GLU A 110 -19.68 -2.31 26.90
C GLU A 110 -19.50 -3.03 25.56
N ALA A 111 -19.16 -2.28 24.50
CA ALA A 111 -18.99 -2.80 23.16
C ALA A 111 -17.88 -3.87 23.05
N ALA A 112 -16.78 -3.70 23.78
CA ALA A 112 -15.64 -4.62 23.76
C ALA A 112 -16.02 -6.06 24.19
N LYS A 113 -17.12 -6.23 24.90
CA LYS A 113 -17.62 -7.55 25.29
C LYS A 113 -18.17 -8.34 24.08
N TRP A 114 -18.75 -7.66 23.10
CA TRP A 114 -19.59 -8.24 22.06
C TRP A 114 -18.98 -8.26 20.66
N VAL A 115 -18.01 -7.38 20.38
CA VAL A 115 -17.41 -7.24 19.05
C VAL A 115 -15.92 -7.56 19.06
N GLU A 116 -15.36 -7.87 17.88
CA GLU A 116 -13.97 -8.25 17.71
C GLU A 116 -13.01 -7.05 17.71
N LYS A 117 -13.52 -5.85 17.42
CA LYS A 117 -12.69 -4.62 17.41
C LYS A 117 -13.47 -3.40 17.89
N VAL A 118 -12.82 -2.55 18.68
CA VAL A 118 -13.38 -1.27 19.13
C VAL A 118 -12.60 -0.12 18.50
N ARG A 119 -13.29 0.85 17.89
CA ARG A 119 -12.65 2.09 17.41
C ARG A 119 -12.85 3.19 18.44
N VAL A 120 -11.75 3.80 18.85
CA VAL A 120 -11.73 5.02 19.65
C VAL A 120 -11.25 6.21 18.82
N ASN A 121 -11.81 7.40 19.06
CA ASN A 121 -11.34 8.65 18.49
C ASN A 121 -10.62 9.45 19.59
N PRO A 122 -9.28 9.58 19.55
CA PRO A 122 -8.51 10.28 20.56
C PRO A 122 -9.02 11.67 20.90
N GLY A 123 -9.42 12.44 19.88
CA GLY A 123 -9.91 13.81 20.06
C GLY A 123 -11.25 13.95 20.78
N ASN A 124 -12.03 12.85 20.91
CA ASN A 124 -13.39 12.89 21.47
C ASN A 124 -13.61 11.86 22.59
N TYR A 125 -12.67 10.96 22.82
CA TYR A 125 -12.88 9.80 23.72
C TYR A 125 -12.96 10.23 25.19
N VAL A 126 -12.07 11.09 25.62
CA VAL A 126 -11.98 11.60 26.99
C VAL A 126 -12.19 13.12 27.02
N ASP A 127 -11.67 13.81 26.02
CA ASP A 127 -11.71 15.26 25.94
C ASP A 127 -13.08 15.74 25.47
N LYS A 128 -13.61 16.75 26.16
CA LYS A 128 -14.80 17.46 25.68
C LYS A 128 -14.34 18.67 24.89
N LYS A 129 -14.56 18.62 23.59
CA LYS A 129 -14.31 19.74 22.71
C LYS A 129 -15.27 20.89 23.06
N LYS A 130 -14.74 21.98 23.53
CA LYS A 130 -15.50 23.19 23.85
C LYS A 130 -15.31 24.30 22.83
N PHE A 131 -14.40 24.12 21.87
CA PHE A 131 -13.96 25.14 20.92
C PHE A 131 -13.45 26.43 21.62
N GLU A 132 -12.97 26.28 22.87
CA GLU A 132 -12.35 27.36 23.63
C GLU A 132 -10.85 27.38 23.33
N ILE A 133 -10.34 28.55 22.91
CA ILE A 133 -8.89 28.77 22.79
C ILE A 133 -8.36 28.94 24.24
N ARG A 134 -7.79 27.83 24.75
CA ARG A 134 -7.06 27.85 26.03
C ARG A 134 -5.61 27.60 25.75
N GLU A 135 -4.74 28.43 26.26
CA GLU A 135 -3.32 28.10 26.32
C GLU A 135 -3.09 27.08 27.43
N TYR A 136 -2.35 26.00 27.08
CA TYR A 136 -1.96 24.97 28.03
C TYR A 136 -0.48 25.12 28.34
N SER A 137 -0.13 25.30 29.62
CA SER A 137 1.26 25.10 30.05
C SER A 137 1.64 23.62 29.93
N ASP A 138 2.95 23.32 29.90
CA ASP A 138 3.41 21.90 29.80
C ASP A 138 2.87 21.07 30.96
N SER A 139 2.85 21.61 32.20
CA SER A 139 2.28 20.92 33.35
C SER A 139 0.78 20.66 33.25
N GLN A 140 0.02 21.58 32.66
CA GLN A 140 -1.42 21.39 32.41
C GLN A 140 -1.63 20.35 31.31
N TYR A 141 -0.79 20.35 30.29
CA TYR A 141 -0.82 19.36 29.23
C TYR A 141 -0.58 17.93 29.75
N GLU A 142 0.44 17.78 30.59
CA GLU A 142 0.76 16.50 31.25
C GLU A 142 -0.34 16.02 32.19
N ALA A 143 -0.97 16.90 32.95
CA ALA A 143 -2.11 16.57 33.80
C ALA A 143 -3.31 16.06 32.98
N GLU A 144 -3.58 16.65 31.81
CA GLU A 144 -4.60 16.15 30.90
C GLU A 144 -4.24 14.80 30.28
N LEU A 145 -2.96 14.54 29.99
CA LEU A 145 -2.50 13.22 29.54
C LEU A 145 -2.71 12.15 30.61
N GLU A 146 -2.45 12.47 31.88
CA GLU A 146 -2.70 11.52 32.98
C GLU A 146 -4.20 11.23 33.12
N ARG A 147 -5.06 12.24 33.01
CA ARG A 147 -6.53 12.07 33.00
C ARG A 147 -6.98 11.17 31.85
N ILE A 148 -6.35 11.31 30.66
CA ILE A 148 -6.62 10.42 29.52
C ILE A 148 -6.18 8.99 29.86
N ARG A 149 -5.00 8.82 30.43
CA ARG A 149 -4.47 7.53 30.88
C ARG A 149 -5.45 6.81 31.82
N GLU A 150 -5.91 7.49 32.85
CA GLU A 150 -6.89 6.95 33.82
C GLU A 150 -8.17 6.44 33.18
N GLN A 151 -8.67 7.13 32.14
CA GLN A 151 -9.91 6.78 31.45
C GLN A 151 -9.73 5.76 30.34
N PHE A 152 -8.53 5.65 29.73
CA PHE A 152 -8.27 4.78 28.59
C PHE A 152 -7.72 3.42 29.01
N VAL A 153 -6.90 3.33 30.05
CA VAL A 153 -6.27 2.10 30.53
C VAL A 153 -7.28 1.00 30.86
N PRO A 154 -8.44 1.25 31.47
CA PRO A 154 -9.44 0.20 31.68
C PRO A 154 -9.90 -0.48 30.40
N LEU A 155 -10.08 0.27 29.30
CA LEU A 155 -10.41 -0.30 28.00
C LEU A 155 -9.24 -1.11 27.42
N VAL A 156 -8.01 -0.64 27.58
CA VAL A 156 -6.80 -1.35 27.14
C VAL A 156 -6.73 -2.72 27.80
N HIS A 157 -6.91 -2.79 29.13
CA HIS A 157 -6.91 -4.05 29.87
C HIS A 157 -8.06 -4.96 29.42
N LEU A 158 -9.27 -4.44 29.31
CA LEU A 158 -10.41 -5.24 28.87
C LEU A 158 -10.20 -5.82 27.45
N CYS A 159 -9.68 -5.01 26.53
CA CYS A 159 -9.37 -5.48 25.17
C CYS A 159 -8.25 -6.54 25.18
N LYS A 160 -7.23 -6.38 26.02
CA LYS A 160 -6.16 -7.37 26.21
C LYS A 160 -6.70 -8.69 26.74
N ASP A 161 -7.48 -8.65 27.80
CA ASP A 161 -8.07 -9.82 28.47
C ASP A 161 -9.03 -10.59 27.55
N LEU A 162 -9.83 -9.89 26.74
CA LEU A 162 -10.79 -10.49 25.82
C LEU A 162 -10.19 -10.79 24.43
N GLY A 163 -8.90 -10.50 24.19
CA GLY A 163 -8.26 -10.68 22.89
C GLY A 163 -8.87 -9.81 21.79
N ARG A 164 -9.44 -8.64 22.13
CA ARG A 164 -10.05 -7.72 21.17
C ARG A 164 -8.98 -6.83 20.52
N ALA A 165 -9.23 -6.45 19.27
CA ALA A 165 -8.42 -5.45 18.61
C ALA A 165 -8.95 -4.03 18.91
N MET A 166 -8.10 -3.04 18.70
CA MET A 166 -8.48 -1.62 18.78
C MET A 166 -8.13 -0.89 17.49
N ARG A 167 -8.88 0.15 17.14
CA ARG A 167 -8.45 1.14 16.17
C ARG A 167 -8.35 2.49 16.83
N ILE A 168 -7.14 3.04 16.88
CA ILE A 168 -6.88 4.41 17.27
C ILE A 168 -7.07 5.27 16.02
N GLY A 169 -8.22 5.94 15.94
CA GLY A 169 -8.71 6.56 14.72
C GLY A 169 -8.96 8.03 14.85
N THR A 170 -8.04 8.85 14.36
CA THR A 170 -8.12 10.30 14.34
C THR A 170 -8.79 10.79 13.05
N ASN A 171 -9.62 11.83 13.19
CA ASN A 171 -10.20 12.55 12.05
C ASN A 171 -9.74 14.01 12.10
N HIS A 172 -9.39 14.58 10.96
CA HIS A 172 -9.19 16.01 10.78
C HIS A 172 -10.43 16.79 11.24
N GLY A 173 -10.24 17.90 11.93
CA GLY A 173 -11.34 18.67 12.51
C GLY A 173 -11.99 18.08 13.79
N SER A 174 -11.60 16.85 14.20
CA SER A 174 -12.07 16.21 15.44
C SER A 174 -10.96 16.09 16.49
N LEU A 175 -9.97 16.95 16.47
CA LEU A 175 -8.90 17.00 17.46
C LEU A 175 -9.38 17.65 18.75
N SER A 176 -8.81 17.26 19.89
CA SER A 176 -9.10 17.91 21.19
C SER A 176 -8.56 19.33 21.24
N ASP A 177 -9.18 20.20 22.07
CA ASP A 177 -8.74 21.59 22.21
C ASP A 177 -7.26 21.69 22.65
N ARG A 178 -6.77 20.73 23.43
CA ARG A 178 -5.38 20.59 23.86
C ARG A 178 -4.42 20.36 22.67
N ILE A 179 -4.77 19.43 21.79
CA ILE A 179 -3.99 19.14 20.57
C ILE A 179 -4.05 20.30 19.61
N MET A 180 -5.26 20.90 19.42
CA MET A 180 -5.47 22.08 18.59
C MET A 180 -4.60 23.27 19.02
N ASN A 181 -4.48 23.50 20.33
CA ASN A 181 -3.68 24.57 20.89
C ASN A 181 -2.17 24.33 20.65
N ARG A 182 -1.67 23.09 20.84
CA ARG A 182 -0.24 22.79 20.78
C ARG A 182 0.27 22.55 19.36
N TYR A 183 -0.52 21.87 18.52
CA TYR A 183 -0.10 21.40 17.18
C TYR A 183 -0.97 21.93 16.04
N GLY A 184 -2.09 22.61 16.34
CA GLY A 184 -3.06 23.04 15.35
C GLY A 184 -3.93 21.91 14.78
N ASP A 185 -4.86 22.29 13.89
CA ASP A 185 -5.65 21.36 13.09
C ASP A 185 -4.82 20.94 11.85
N THR A 186 -3.78 20.18 12.07
CA THR A 186 -2.73 19.87 11.10
C THR A 186 -2.47 18.36 11.03
N PRO A 187 -1.83 17.86 9.99
CA PRO A 187 -1.33 16.47 9.93
C PRO A 187 -0.52 16.07 11.17
N LEU A 188 0.32 16.97 11.69
CA LEU A 188 1.09 16.74 12.91
C LEU A 188 0.19 16.56 14.13
N GLY A 189 -0.82 17.44 14.31
CA GLY A 189 -1.78 17.33 15.39
C GLY A 189 -2.58 16.02 15.33
N MET A 190 -2.93 15.55 14.11
CA MET A 190 -3.56 14.24 13.92
C MET A 190 -2.64 13.10 14.39
N CYS A 191 -1.37 13.12 14.00
CA CYS A 191 -0.40 12.09 14.38
C CYS A 191 -0.17 12.05 15.89
N GLU A 192 0.15 13.19 16.52
CA GLU A 192 0.43 13.23 17.96
C GLU A 192 -0.79 12.83 18.79
N SER A 193 -2.00 13.24 18.39
CA SER A 193 -3.24 12.78 19.03
C SER A 193 -3.39 11.25 19.06
N ALA A 194 -2.97 10.56 18.02
CA ALA A 194 -3.01 9.11 17.99
C ALA A 194 -1.82 8.45 18.71
N LEU A 195 -0.62 9.04 18.60
CA LEU A 195 0.59 8.51 19.22
C LEU A 195 0.51 8.55 20.76
N GLU A 196 -0.12 9.57 21.35
CA GLU A 196 -0.35 9.62 22.80
C GLU A 196 -1.15 8.39 23.29
N PHE A 197 -2.23 8.03 22.61
CA PHE A 197 -3.02 6.85 22.95
C PHE A 197 -2.24 5.54 22.73
N ALA A 198 -1.44 5.49 21.65
CA ALA A 198 -0.62 4.32 21.37
C ALA A 198 0.50 4.13 22.41
N ARG A 199 1.15 5.21 22.86
CA ARG A 199 2.15 5.15 23.94
C ARG A 199 1.52 4.61 25.24
N ILE A 200 0.34 5.09 25.62
CA ILE A 200 -0.41 4.58 26.78
C ILE A 200 -0.72 3.08 26.61
N ALA A 201 -1.19 2.65 25.44
CA ALA A 201 -1.50 1.24 25.19
C ALA A 201 -0.24 0.34 25.31
N ARG A 202 0.89 0.81 24.77
CA ARG A 202 2.18 0.12 24.86
C ARG A 202 2.72 0.02 26.29
N ASP A 203 2.57 1.06 27.09
CA ASP A 203 2.96 1.05 28.51
C ASP A 203 2.28 -0.10 29.29
N HIS A 204 1.12 -0.56 28.79
CA HIS A 204 0.38 -1.71 29.35
C HIS A 204 0.57 -3.01 28.53
N ASP A 205 1.60 -3.08 27.70
CA ASP A 205 1.91 -4.24 26.86
C ASP A 205 0.70 -4.69 26.03
N TYR A 206 0.00 -3.71 25.41
CA TYR A 206 -1.10 -3.97 24.50
C TYR A 206 -0.72 -3.49 23.10
N HIS A 207 -0.63 -4.44 22.15
CA HIS A 207 -0.15 -4.21 20.79
C HIS A 207 -1.17 -4.58 19.71
N ASN A 208 -2.37 -5.03 20.09
CA ASN A 208 -3.39 -5.46 19.11
C ASN A 208 -4.23 -4.27 18.61
N PHE A 209 -3.58 -3.28 17.99
CA PHE A 209 -4.27 -2.10 17.46
C PHE A 209 -3.78 -1.65 16.08
N VAL A 210 -4.62 -0.91 15.37
CA VAL A 210 -4.35 -0.31 14.06
C VAL A 210 -4.60 1.20 14.12
N PHE A 211 -3.91 1.97 13.27
CA PHE A 211 -4.10 3.42 13.16
C PHE A 211 -5.00 3.82 12.01
N SER A 212 -5.62 5.00 12.11
CA SER A 212 -6.21 5.70 10.96
C SER A 212 -6.18 7.22 11.12
N MET A 213 -5.85 7.93 10.02
CA MET A 213 -5.75 9.39 9.91
C MET A 213 -6.70 9.87 8.80
N LYS A 214 -7.97 10.11 9.11
CA LYS A 214 -8.96 10.44 8.09
C LYS A 214 -9.15 11.94 7.93
N ALA A 215 -9.26 12.37 6.68
CA ALA A 215 -9.66 13.73 6.31
C ALA A 215 -10.58 13.68 5.09
N SER A 216 -11.39 14.73 4.89
CA SER A 216 -12.21 14.92 3.68
C SER A 216 -11.39 15.46 2.51
N ASN A 217 -10.31 16.19 2.80
CA ASN A 217 -9.35 16.66 1.81
C ASN A 217 -8.28 15.58 1.56
N PRO A 218 -8.15 15.04 0.33
CA PRO A 218 -7.17 14.02 0.01
C PRO A 218 -5.71 14.42 0.30
N LYS A 219 -5.34 15.69 0.09
CA LYS A 219 -3.98 16.19 0.40
C LYS A 219 -3.65 16.04 1.88
N VAL A 220 -4.53 16.58 2.74
CA VAL A 220 -4.37 16.49 4.20
C VAL A 220 -4.32 15.04 4.67
N MET A 221 -5.15 14.18 4.07
CA MET A 221 -5.14 12.76 4.38
C MET A 221 -3.80 12.10 4.02
N ILE A 222 -3.31 12.30 2.79
CA ILE A 222 -2.05 11.72 2.30
C ILE A 222 -0.88 12.18 3.18
N GLU A 223 -0.78 13.47 3.46
CA GLU A 223 0.24 14.07 4.33
C GLU A 223 0.20 13.46 5.74
N ALA A 224 -0.98 13.34 6.35
CA ALA A 224 -1.14 12.82 7.70
C ALA A 224 -0.72 11.34 7.80
N TYR A 225 -1.05 10.51 6.83
CA TYR A 225 -0.62 9.10 6.84
C TYR A 225 0.87 8.93 6.58
N ARG A 226 1.45 9.69 5.65
CA ARG A 226 2.89 9.69 5.39
C ARG A 226 3.66 10.14 6.64
N LEU A 227 3.21 11.21 7.27
CA LEU A 227 3.80 11.71 8.51
C LEU A 227 3.64 10.70 9.66
N LEU A 228 2.49 10.04 9.78
CA LEU A 228 2.30 8.98 10.77
C LEU A 228 3.34 7.86 10.59
N VAL A 229 3.54 7.36 9.36
CA VAL A 229 4.53 6.32 9.10
C VAL A 229 5.93 6.77 9.50
N ALA A 230 6.32 7.98 9.10
CA ALA A 230 7.62 8.54 9.44
C ALA A 230 7.81 8.72 10.95
N ARG A 231 6.74 9.12 11.67
CA ARG A 231 6.77 9.25 13.14
C ARG A 231 6.81 7.88 13.83
N LEU A 232 6.06 6.88 13.33
CA LEU A 232 6.13 5.52 13.86
C LEU A 232 7.54 4.93 13.71
N ASP A 233 8.19 5.12 12.57
CA ASP A 233 9.54 4.64 12.34
C ASP A 233 10.57 5.38 13.23
N ALA A 234 10.32 6.65 13.56
CA ALA A 234 11.12 7.42 14.51
C ALA A 234 10.93 6.98 15.98
N GLU A 235 9.76 6.48 16.36
CA GLU A 235 9.52 5.89 17.69
C GLU A 235 10.30 4.58 17.89
N GLY A 236 10.53 3.80 16.81
CA GLY A 236 11.31 2.56 16.86
C GLY A 236 10.88 1.52 15.83
N SER A 237 11.76 0.56 15.55
CA SER A 237 11.53 -0.49 14.56
C SER A 237 10.36 -1.42 14.91
N ASP A 238 9.96 -1.48 16.18
CA ASP A 238 8.83 -2.25 16.69
C ASP A 238 7.50 -1.47 16.68
N TRP A 239 7.49 -0.21 16.16
CA TRP A 239 6.28 0.59 15.96
C TRP A 239 5.62 0.35 14.59
N ASN A 240 5.83 -0.80 14.01
CA ASN A 240 5.32 -1.21 12.70
C ASN A 240 3.83 -1.60 12.70
N TYR A 241 2.97 -0.79 13.31
CA TYR A 241 1.54 -1.07 13.40
C TYR A 241 0.83 -0.95 12.03
N PRO A 242 -0.23 -1.77 11.81
CA PRO A 242 -1.05 -1.70 10.61
C PRO A 242 -1.84 -0.40 10.51
N ILE A 243 -2.19 -0.04 9.28
CA ILE A 243 -2.85 1.22 8.95
C ILE A 243 -4.16 0.96 8.21
N HIS A 244 -5.25 1.60 8.68
CA HIS A 244 -6.55 1.63 8.04
C HIS A 244 -6.73 2.91 7.25
N LEU A 245 -6.87 2.83 5.93
CA LEU A 245 -7.04 3.98 5.05
C LEU A 245 -8.51 4.31 4.82
N GLY A 246 -8.81 5.58 4.59
CA GLY A 246 -10.13 6.03 4.16
C GLY A 246 -10.25 7.54 4.12
N VAL A 247 -10.79 8.06 3.03
CA VAL A 247 -11.27 9.44 2.94
C VAL A 247 -12.60 9.53 3.71
N THR A 248 -12.78 10.56 4.54
CA THR A 248 -14.06 10.81 5.19
C THR A 248 -14.85 11.84 4.38
N GLU A 249 -16.19 11.80 4.44
CA GLU A 249 -17.08 12.75 3.75
C GLU A 249 -16.74 12.96 2.26
N ALA A 250 -16.38 11.88 1.56
CA ALA A 250 -15.95 11.96 0.16
C ALA A 250 -17.08 12.43 -0.80
N GLY A 251 -18.34 12.28 -0.38
CA GLY A 251 -19.52 12.62 -1.20
C GLY A 251 -20.10 11.40 -1.92
N ASP A 252 -20.91 11.66 -2.93
CA ASP A 252 -21.59 10.65 -3.75
C ASP A 252 -21.06 10.59 -5.18
N GLY A 253 -21.54 9.62 -5.94
CA GLY A 253 -21.30 9.49 -7.39
C GLY A 253 -19.81 9.39 -7.74
N GLU A 254 -19.45 10.06 -8.83
CA GLU A 254 -18.07 10.10 -9.32
C GLU A 254 -17.14 10.87 -8.38
N ASP A 255 -17.61 11.96 -7.78
CA ASP A 255 -16.78 12.82 -6.92
C ASP A 255 -16.27 12.05 -5.70
N GLY A 256 -17.16 11.27 -5.05
CA GLY A 256 -16.77 10.43 -3.91
C GLY A 256 -15.79 9.33 -4.28
N ARG A 257 -15.99 8.71 -5.44
CA ARG A 257 -15.10 7.67 -5.97
C ARG A 257 -13.72 8.24 -6.30
N ILE A 258 -13.66 9.40 -6.95
CA ILE A 258 -12.41 10.09 -7.31
C ILE A 258 -11.65 10.51 -6.06
N LYS A 259 -12.30 11.17 -5.08
CA LYS A 259 -11.64 11.56 -3.81
C LYS A 259 -11.08 10.33 -3.08
N SER A 260 -11.85 9.24 -3.04
CA SER A 260 -11.41 7.98 -2.44
C SER A 260 -10.23 7.35 -3.19
N ALA A 261 -10.26 7.35 -4.53
CA ALA A 261 -9.18 6.82 -5.35
C ALA A 261 -7.88 7.63 -5.19
N ILE A 262 -7.98 8.95 -5.12
CA ILE A 262 -6.82 9.82 -4.86
C ILE A 262 -6.26 9.53 -3.48
N GLY A 263 -7.05 9.67 -2.41
CA GLY A 263 -6.56 9.56 -1.04
C GLY A 263 -6.05 8.16 -0.69
N ILE A 264 -6.84 7.12 -0.98
CA ILE A 264 -6.48 5.72 -0.69
C ILE A 264 -5.42 5.24 -1.69
N GLY A 265 -5.63 5.49 -2.98
CA GLY A 265 -4.77 4.99 -4.05
C GLY A 265 -3.34 5.53 -4.00
N SER A 266 -3.14 6.80 -3.63
CA SER A 266 -1.81 7.38 -3.40
C SER A 266 -1.02 6.63 -2.33
N LEU A 267 -1.67 6.37 -1.19
CA LEU A 267 -1.03 5.69 -0.07
C LEU A 267 -0.77 4.21 -0.37
N LEU A 268 -1.71 3.56 -1.06
CA LEU A 268 -1.50 2.19 -1.52
C LEU A 268 -0.33 2.10 -2.53
N ALA A 269 -0.15 3.11 -3.40
CA ALA A 269 1.02 3.18 -4.30
C ALA A 269 2.33 3.39 -3.52
N ASP A 270 2.30 4.13 -2.41
CA ASP A 270 3.42 4.29 -1.48
C ASP A 270 3.67 3.02 -0.62
N GLY A 271 2.89 1.96 -0.81
CA GLY A 271 2.97 0.73 -0.01
C GLY A 271 2.35 0.83 1.39
N ILE A 272 1.62 1.89 1.68
CA ILE A 272 0.97 2.16 2.97
C ILE A 272 -0.48 1.68 2.92
N GLY A 273 -0.90 0.88 3.91
CA GLY A 273 -2.29 0.46 4.09
C GLY A 273 -2.46 -1.05 4.19
N ASP A 274 -3.19 -1.47 5.21
CA ASP A 274 -3.46 -2.87 5.54
C ASP A 274 -4.96 -3.18 5.54
N THR A 275 -5.81 -2.16 5.68
CA THR A 275 -7.24 -2.23 5.51
C THR A 275 -7.77 -0.90 5.00
N ILE A 276 -8.83 -0.94 4.19
CA ILE A 276 -9.41 0.27 3.60
C ILE A 276 -10.92 0.34 3.81
N ARG A 277 -11.45 1.57 3.83
CA ARG A 277 -12.87 1.85 3.66
C ARG A 277 -13.06 3.00 2.67
N VAL A 278 -13.80 2.75 1.61
CA VAL A 278 -14.40 3.79 0.78
C VAL A 278 -15.63 4.33 1.51
N SER A 279 -15.84 5.63 1.53
CA SER A 279 -17.00 6.28 2.15
C SER A 279 -17.80 7.04 1.08
N LEU A 280 -19.01 6.57 0.79
CA LEU A 280 -19.91 7.19 -0.17
C LEU A 280 -21.22 7.62 0.51
N THR A 281 -21.82 8.72 0.03
CA THR A 281 -23.18 9.14 0.42
C THR A 281 -24.22 8.34 -0.38
N GLU A 282 -24.06 7.02 -0.41
CA GLU A 282 -24.87 6.03 -1.11
C GLU A 282 -25.06 4.83 -0.16
N ASP A 283 -25.87 3.83 -0.55
CA ASP A 283 -25.97 2.59 0.21
C ASP A 283 -24.59 1.93 0.34
N ALA A 284 -24.26 1.48 1.55
CA ALA A 284 -22.93 0.98 1.91
C ALA A 284 -22.46 -0.19 1.02
N ILE A 285 -23.38 -0.94 0.40
CA ILE A 285 -23.07 -2.03 -0.52
C ILE A 285 -22.29 -1.53 -1.75
N HIS A 286 -22.52 -0.28 -2.18
CA HIS A 286 -21.83 0.34 -3.34
C HIS A 286 -20.38 0.73 -3.02
N GLU A 287 -19.98 0.78 -1.73
CA GLU A 287 -18.60 0.99 -1.31
C GLU A 287 -17.70 -0.21 -1.67
N ILE A 288 -18.26 -1.44 -1.65
CA ILE A 288 -17.50 -2.69 -1.76
C ILE A 288 -16.86 -2.89 -3.15
N PRO A 289 -17.57 -2.73 -4.28
CA PRO A 289 -16.94 -2.83 -5.62
C PRO A 289 -15.80 -1.81 -5.81
N VAL A 290 -15.99 -0.58 -5.35
CA VAL A 290 -14.97 0.49 -5.44
C VAL A 290 -13.74 0.13 -4.60
N ALA A 291 -13.95 -0.32 -3.36
CA ALA A 291 -12.87 -0.74 -2.48
C ALA A 291 -12.09 -1.93 -3.06
N LYS A 292 -12.80 -2.94 -3.58
CA LYS A 292 -12.17 -4.10 -4.24
C LYS A 292 -11.37 -3.70 -5.47
N ALA A 293 -11.88 -2.79 -6.30
CA ALA A 293 -11.18 -2.29 -7.48
C ALA A 293 -9.88 -1.54 -7.08
N LEU A 294 -9.91 -0.69 -6.05
CA LEU A 294 -8.72 -0.01 -5.53
C LEU A 294 -7.67 -0.99 -5.00
N VAL A 295 -8.08 -2.00 -4.23
CA VAL A 295 -7.16 -3.05 -3.74
C VAL A 295 -6.62 -3.88 -4.90
N SER A 296 -7.45 -4.21 -5.90
CA SER A 296 -7.04 -5.00 -7.06
C SER A 296 -6.07 -4.24 -7.95
N SER A 297 -6.23 -2.91 -8.11
CA SER A 297 -5.29 -2.09 -8.87
C SER A 297 -3.87 -2.10 -8.28
N CYS A 298 -3.74 -2.35 -6.97
CA CYS A 298 -2.45 -2.58 -6.32
C CYS A 298 -1.98 -4.04 -6.44
N ARG A 299 -2.88 -4.97 -6.73
CA ARG A 299 -2.57 -6.39 -7.00
C ARG A 299 -2.23 -6.62 -8.48
N VAL A 300 -2.73 -5.82 -9.40
CA VAL A 300 -2.47 -5.97 -10.85
C VAL A 300 -1.01 -5.64 -11.16
N SER A 301 -0.40 -4.67 -10.49
CA SER A 301 1.06 -4.54 -10.50
C SER A 301 1.77 -5.78 -9.89
N ARG A 302 1.09 -6.50 -8.99
CA ARG A 302 1.51 -7.84 -8.52
C ARG A 302 1.14 -8.96 -9.50
N GLN A 303 0.02 -8.91 -10.20
CA GLN A 303 -0.48 -10.01 -11.05
C GLN A 303 0.16 -10.02 -12.44
N ALA A 304 0.58 -8.91 -12.99
CA ALA A 304 1.49 -8.92 -14.13
C ALA A 304 2.83 -9.60 -13.75
N VAL A 305 3.23 -9.50 -12.48
CA VAL A 305 4.35 -10.20 -11.86
C VAL A 305 3.92 -11.59 -11.31
N GLN A 306 2.67 -11.81 -10.91
CA GLN A 306 2.12 -13.05 -10.30
C GLN A 306 1.46 -14.00 -11.28
N ALA A 307 1.14 -13.60 -12.52
CA ALA A 307 0.75 -14.55 -13.57
C ALA A 307 1.90 -15.53 -13.93
N ALA A 308 3.08 -15.30 -13.35
CA ALA A 308 4.27 -16.14 -13.48
C ALA A 308 4.89 -16.59 -12.14
N SER A 309 4.29 -16.36 -10.95
CA SER A 309 5.00 -16.60 -9.69
C SER A 309 4.22 -17.41 -8.65
N ARG A 310 4.90 -18.44 -8.16
CA ARG A 310 4.55 -19.20 -6.96
C ARG A 310 4.61 -18.31 -5.70
N SER A 311 3.75 -18.58 -4.74
CA SER A 311 3.82 -17.95 -3.41
C SER A 311 4.85 -18.68 -2.55
N LEU A 312 5.88 -17.96 -2.09
CA LEU A 312 6.88 -18.48 -1.15
C LEU A 312 6.24 -19.04 0.12
N SER A 313 5.15 -18.41 0.62
CA SER A 313 4.44 -18.87 1.82
C SER A 313 3.69 -20.18 1.59
N ASP A 314 3.09 -20.37 0.40
CA ASP A 314 2.36 -21.59 0.08
C ASP A 314 3.31 -22.76 -0.17
N ASP A 315 4.40 -22.52 -0.90
CA ASP A 315 5.44 -23.53 -1.10
C ASP A 315 6.10 -23.91 0.24
N ALA A 316 6.40 -22.94 1.11
CA ALA A 316 6.93 -23.19 2.44
C ALA A 316 5.96 -23.95 3.35
N ALA A 317 4.64 -23.68 3.28
CA ALA A 317 3.63 -24.39 4.06
C ALA A 317 3.44 -25.84 3.62
N ASN A 318 3.72 -26.14 2.35
CA ASN A 318 3.59 -27.46 1.78
C ASN A 318 4.83 -28.36 1.95
N ILE A 319 5.93 -27.82 2.50
CA ILE A 319 7.12 -28.62 2.78
C ILE A 319 6.99 -29.22 4.18
N GLN A 320 6.54 -30.48 4.22
CA GLN A 320 6.58 -31.34 5.40
C GLN A 320 7.11 -32.71 4.98
N ILE A 321 8.22 -33.11 5.58
CA ILE A 321 8.84 -34.41 5.27
C ILE A 321 8.26 -35.48 6.20
N GLY A 322 7.65 -36.53 5.62
CA GLY A 322 7.42 -37.78 6.30
C GLY A 322 8.73 -38.57 6.38
N TRP A 323 9.37 -38.62 7.53
CA TRP A 323 10.66 -39.29 7.74
C TRP A 323 10.65 -40.79 7.43
N ASP A 324 9.50 -41.42 7.42
CA ASP A 324 9.23 -42.78 7.04
C ASP A 324 9.42 -43.06 5.52
N LYS A 325 9.46 -41.99 4.71
CA LYS A 325 9.62 -42.03 3.25
C LYS A 325 11.02 -41.65 2.73
N VAL A 326 11.91 -41.30 3.64
CA VAL A 326 13.26 -40.84 3.31
C VAL A 326 14.19 -42.03 3.16
N ASN A 327 14.75 -42.24 1.97
CA ASN A 327 15.80 -43.21 1.72
C ASN A 327 17.18 -42.59 1.91
N LYS A 328 18.08 -43.32 2.53
CA LYS A 328 19.46 -42.90 2.74
C LYS A 328 20.37 -43.65 1.78
N ASP A 329 21.16 -42.91 1.01
CA ASP A 329 22.19 -43.48 0.15
C ASP A 329 23.54 -43.29 0.82
N ASP A 330 24.11 -44.38 1.35
CA ASP A 330 25.39 -44.39 2.04
C ASP A 330 26.57 -44.72 1.11
N ALA A 331 26.33 -44.78 -0.23
CA ALA A 331 27.35 -45.20 -1.22
C ALA A 331 28.39 -44.11 -1.56
N THR A 332 28.23 -42.88 -1.05
CA THR A 332 29.11 -41.73 -1.32
C THR A 332 29.64 -41.13 -0.03
N PHE A 333 30.71 -40.31 -0.12
CA PHE A 333 31.42 -39.69 1.00
C PHE A 333 30.58 -38.76 1.89
N LEU A 334 29.38 -38.31 1.39
CA LEU A 334 28.42 -37.58 2.15
C LEU A 334 27.06 -38.30 2.14
N PRO A 335 26.32 -38.41 3.24
CA PRO A 335 25.01 -39.04 3.24
C PRO A 335 24.02 -38.19 2.45
N HIS A 336 23.55 -38.70 1.33
CA HIS A 336 22.52 -38.11 0.51
C HIS A 336 21.14 -38.60 0.95
N TRP A 337 20.28 -37.68 1.31
CA TRP A 337 18.89 -37.98 1.69
C TRP A 337 17.99 -37.90 0.47
N LYS A 338 17.36 -39.00 0.07
CA LYS A 338 16.54 -39.09 -1.14
C LYS A 338 15.07 -39.26 -0.76
N ILE A 339 14.22 -38.40 -1.32
CA ILE A 339 12.77 -38.52 -1.26
C ILE A 339 12.18 -38.17 -2.62
N ASP A 340 11.14 -38.90 -3.02
CA ASP A 340 10.41 -38.60 -4.26
C ASP A 340 9.75 -37.21 -4.15
N SER A 341 9.91 -36.41 -5.20
CA SER A 341 9.42 -35.03 -5.26
C SER A 341 9.98 -34.09 -4.17
N GLY A 342 11.19 -34.40 -3.64
CA GLY A 342 11.86 -33.63 -2.61
C GLY A 342 12.30 -32.24 -3.07
N THR A 343 12.42 -31.31 -2.13
CA THR A 343 13.01 -29.97 -2.36
C THR A 343 14.43 -29.94 -1.83
N TYR A 344 15.38 -29.54 -2.67
CA TYR A 344 16.81 -29.57 -2.35
C TYR A 344 17.46 -28.22 -2.57
N ALA A 345 18.35 -27.84 -1.66
CA ALA A 345 19.37 -26.82 -1.87
C ALA A 345 20.68 -27.51 -2.31
N VAL A 346 21.20 -27.13 -3.45
CA VAL A 346 22.38 -27.75 -4.04
C VAL A 346 23.45 -26.72 -4.32
N SER A 347 24.71 -27.08 -4.00
CA SER A 347 25.89 -26.28 -4.39
C SER A 347 26.89 -27.15 -5.16
N PHE A 348 27.39 -26.65 -6.29
CA PHE A 348 28.43 -27.28 -7.05
C PHE A 348 29.43 -26.25 -7.57
N ARG A 349 30.71 -26.64 -7.66
CA ARG A 349 31.81 -25.71 -7.84
C ARG A 349 32.77 -26.15 -8.95
N GLN A 350 33.56 -25.19 -9.46
CA GLN A 350 34.62 -25.48 -10.40
C GLN A 350 35.69 -26.39 -9.79
N ALA A 351 36.35 -27.19 -10.61
CA ALA A 351 37.34 -28.17 -10.15
C ALA A 351 38.57 -27.52 -9.48
N ASP A 352 38.89 -26.29 -9.86
CA ASP A 352 40.02 -25.47 -9.37
C ASP A 352 39.64 -24.40 -8.36
N SER A 353 38.38 -24.36 -7.91
CA SER A 353 37.81 -23.29 -7.09
C SER A 353 38.36 -23.22 -5.66
N LEU A 354 39.06 -24.22 -5.16
CA LEU A 354 39.58 -24.26 -3.83
C LEU A 354 41.06 -24.68 -3.78
N PRO A 355 41.87 -23.98 -2.97
CA PRO A 355 43.26 -24.40 -2.70
C PRO A 355 43.32 -25.76 -2.00
N THR A 356 44.35 -26.55 -2.29
CA THR A 356 44.58 -27.88 -1.69
C THR A 356 44.61 -27.83 -0.18
N VAL A 357 45.16 -26.76 0.40
CA VAL A 357 45.23 -26.57 1.85
C VAL A 357 43.84 -26.47 2.49
N VAL A 358 42.90 -25.77 1.86
CA VAL A 358 41.52 -25.67 2.34
C VAL A 358 40.80 -27.02 2.23
N LEU A 359 41.00 -27.75 1.13
CA LEU A 359 40.43 -29.07 0.93
C LEU A 359 40.97 -30.09 1.96
N ASN A 360 42.25 -30.04 2.27
CA ASN A 360 42.83 -30.93 3.28
C ASN A 360 42.28 -30.63 4.68
N ARG A 361 42.22 -29.35 5.06
CA ARG A 361 41.63 -28.94 6.34
C ARG A 361 40.16 -29.36 6.45
N TYR A 362 39.40 -29.23 5.40
CA TYR A 362 37.99 -29.67 5.36
C TYR A 362 37.91 -31.21 5.53
N ARG A 363 38.73 -31.97 4.79
CA ARG A 363 38.76 -33.44 4.88
C ARG A 363 39.11 -33.90 6.29
N GLU A 364 40.17 -33.35 6.91
CA GLU A 364 40.58 -33.71 8.26
C GLU A 364 39.47 -33.44 9.29
N ALA A 365 38.82 -32.26 9.22
CA ALA A 365 37.73 -31.92 10.11
C ALA A 365 36.51 -32.83 9.92
N ARG A 366 36.15 -33.12 8.67
CA ARG A 366 35.04 -34.01 8.29
C ARG A 366 35.29 -35.44 8.77
N ASP A 367 36.47 -36.00 8.50
CA ASP A 367 36.79 -37.38 8.81
C ASP A 367 36.77 -37.60 10.34
N LEU A 368 37.22 -36.61 11.12
CA LEU A 368 37.13 -36.63 12.59
C LEU A 368 35.65 -36.68 13.09
N ILE A 369 34.73 -35.93 12.44
CA ILE A 369 33.32 -35.95 12.84
C ILE A 369 32.65 -37.26 12.40
N LEU A 370 33.00 -37.78 11.22
CA LEU A 370 32.47 -39.05 10.73
C LEU A 370 32.93 -40.24 11.61
N GLU A 371 34.16 -40.23 12.08
CA GLU A 371 34.69 -41.22 13.04
C GLU A 371 33.88 -41.20 14.34
N LYS A 372 33.58 -39.99 14.87
CA LYS A 372 32.73 -39.83 16.07
C LYS A 372 31.32 -40.37 15.84
N ILE A 373 30.72 -40.05 14.70
CA ILE A 373 29.38 -40.54 14.31
C ILE A 373 29.37 -42.08 14.20
N GLU A 374 30.44 -42.68 13.62
CA GLU A 374 30.53 -44.12 13.46
C GLU A 374 30.69 -44.82 14.85
N ILE A 375 31.45 -44.25 15.77
CA ILE A 375 31.62 -44.76 17.14
C ILE A 375 30.26 -44.71 17.88
N LEU A 376 29.54 -43.59 17.83
CA LEU A 376 28.27 -43.43 18.50
C LEU A 376 27.17 -44.31 17.89
N THR A 377 27.22 -44.57 16.59
CA THR A 377 26.23 -45.43 15.90
C THR A 377 26.39 -46.91 16.24
N LYS A 378 27.61 -47.35 16.68
CA LYS A 378 27.91 -48.72 17.10
C LYS A 378 27.57 -49.00 18.57
N LEU A 379 27.29 -47.96 19.37
CA LEU A 379 26.89 -48.06 20.77
C LEU A 379 25.36 -48.15 20.86
N ASP A 380 24.85 -48.96 21.81
CA ASP A 380 23.41 -49.24 21.96
C ASP A 380 22.60 -47.99 22.37
N SER A 381 21.42 -47.79 21.79
CA SER A 381 20.66 -46.53 21.70
C SER A 381 20.13 -46.05 23.04
N SER A 382 20.71 -45.05 23.64
CA SER A 382 20.10 -44.23 24.69
C SER A 382 19.62 -42.87 24.12
N ARG A 383 18.67 -42.23 24.79
CA ARG A 383 18.06 -40.94 24.34
C ARG A 383 19.11 -39.81 24.27
N SER A 384 20.11 -39.84 25.13
CA SER A 384 21.21 -38.87 25.12
C SER A 384 22.14 -39.03 23.91
N GLN A 385 22.30 -40.23 23.38
CA GLN A 385 23.09 -40.52 22.18
C GLN A 385 22.43 -40.06 20.87
N LEU A 386 21.07 -39.99 20.84
CA LEU A 386 20.34 -39.42 19.70
C LEU A 386 20.55 -37.89 19.62
N ASP A 387 20.64 -37.21 20.76
CA ASP A 387 20.93 -35.78 20.81
C ASP A 387 22.39 -35.51 20.43
N ASP A 388 23.36 -36.35 20.83
CA ASP A 388 24.75 -36.24 20.44
C ASP A 388 24.99 -36.50 18.94
N LEU A 389 24.29 -37.49 18.37
CA LEU A 389 24.32 -37.76 16.94
C LEU A 389 23.68 -36.63 16.11
N SER A 390 22.63 -36.00 16.62
CA SER A 390 22.00 -34.84 16.00
C SER A 390 22.96 -33.64 15.99
N SER A 391 23.64 -33.39 17.11
CA SER A 391 24.65 -32.32 17.25
C SER A 391 25.84 -32.50 16.33
N LEU A 392 26.40 -33.73 16.23
CA LEU A 392 27.51 -33.99 15.31
C LEU A 392 27.11 -33.88 13.83
N ARG A 393 25.87 -34.17 13.47
CA ARG A 393 25.34 -33.95 12.12
C ARG A 393 25.18 -32.47 11.81
N GLU A 394 24.74 -31.65 12.77
CA GLU A 394 24.73 -30.20 12.64
C GLU A 394 26.15 -29.65 12.49
N GLU A 395 27.11 -30.17 13.24
CA GLU A 395 28.54 -29.80 13.13
C GLU A 395 29.11 -30.15 11.74
N LEU A 396 28.74 -31.32 11.17
CA LEU A 396 29.12 -31.71 9.81
C LEU A 396 28.55 -30.75 8.75
N ASN A 397 27.29 -30.38 8.86
CA ASN A 397 26.68 -29.39 7.98
C ASN A 397 27.32 -27.99 8.14
N HIS A 398 27.75 -27.66 9.35
CA HIS A 398 28.41 -26.38 9.64
C HIS A 398 29.84 -26.30 9.04
N LEU A 399 30.49 -27.42 8.76
CA LEU A 399 31.81 -27.41 8.13
C LEU A 399 31.80 -26.80 6.73
N GLU A 400 30.79 -27.08 5.94
CA GLU A 400 30.64 -26.52 4.58
C GLU A 400 30.56 -24.99 4.66
N THR A 401 29.69 -24.47 5.54
CA THR A 401 29.48 -23.02 5.70
C THR A 401 30.64 -22.31 6.39
N SER A 402 31.43 -23.01 7.21
CA SER A 402 32.54 -22.39 7.99
C SER A 402 33.91 -22.48 7.29
N ILE A 403 34.17 -23.49 6.45
CA ILE A 403 35.46 -23.70 5.80
C ILE A 403 35.39 -23.49 4.29
N ILE A 404 34.40 -24.10 3.61
CA ILE A 404 34.33 -24.14 2.15
C ILE A 404 33.79 -22.81 1.61
N GLU A 405 32.65 -22.34 2.11
CA GLU A 405 32.00 -21.12 1.58
C GLU A 405 32.85 -19.84 1.71
N PRO A 406 33.51 -19.58 2.86
CA PRO A 406 34.37 -18.40 2.95
C PRO A 406 35.52 -18.45 1.95
N ALA A 407 36.03 -19.65 1.65
CA ALA A 407 37.08 -19.83 0.66
C ALA A 407 36.58 -19.68 -0.78
N LEU A 408 35.38 -20.17 -1.09
CA LEU A 408 34.77 -19.97 -2.40
C LEU A 408 34.51 -18.47 -2.67
N ASN A 409 34.07 -17.74 -1.67
CA ASN A 409 33.81 -16.30 -1.75
C ASN A 409 35.09 -15.45 -1.95
N GLN A 410 36.27 -16.02 -1.68
CA GLN A 410 37.56 -15.36 -1.97
C GLN A 410 37.93 -15.43 -3.47
N GLY A 411 37.16 -16.17 -4.30
CA GLY A 411 37.34 -16.19 -5.75
C GLY A 411 38.60 -16.92 -6.21
N TYR A 412 38.96 -18.03 -5.57
CA TYR A 412 40.08 -18.88 -6.03
C TYR A 412 39.74 -19.62 -7.33
N GLY A 413 40.75 -19.92 -8.11
CA GLY A 413 40.67 -20.66 -9.36
C GLY A 413 40.46 -19.75 -10.59
N SER A 414 40.02 -20.36 -11.69
CA SER A 414 39.84 -19.67 -12.98
C SER A 414 38.68 -18.69 -13.02
N CYS A 415 37.72 -18.81 -12.09
CA CYS A 415 36.54 -17.95 -12.01
C CYS A 415 35.85 -17.77 -13.38
N LEU A 416 35.61 -18.87 -14.08
CA LEU A 416 35.09 -18.87 -15.46
C LEU A 416 33.77 -18.12 -15.65
N PHE A 417 32.97 -17.96 -14.59
CA PHE A 417 31.66 -17.29 -14.64
C PHE A 417 31.72 -15.78 -14.45
N ASN A 418 32.92 -15.20 -14.32
CA ASN A 418 33.14 -13.77 -14.55
C ASN A 418 32.90 -13.40 -16.02
N ASN A 419 33.07 -14.38 -16.94
CA ASN A 419 32.67 -14.23 -18.33
C ASN A 419 31.15 -14.42 -18.45
N ASN A 420 30.45 -13.39 -18.90
CA ASN A 420 29.00 -13.38 -19.05
C ASN A 420 28.47 -14.51 -19.94
N GLN A 421 29.17 -14.86 -21.01
CA GLN A 421 28.76 -15.94 -21.93
C GLN A 421 28.79 -17.30 -21.23
N ASN A 422 29.81 -17.58 -20.41
CA ASN A 422 29.89 -18.81 -19.62
C ASN A 422 28.78 -18.87 -18.56
N ALA A 423 28.53 -17.77 -17.86
CA ALA A 423 27.47 -17.68 -16.84
C ALA A 423 26.07 -17.84 -17.47
N GLU A 424 25.85 -17.26 -18.66
CA GLU A 424 24.60 -17.38 -19.40
C GLU A 424 24.33 -18.84 -19.82
N LEU A 425 25.36 -19.57 -20.29
CA LEU A 425 25.26 -21.01 -20.61
C LEU A 425 24.80 -21.83 -19.40
N VAL A 426 25.34 -21.53 -18.21
CA VAL A 426 24.92 -22.19 -16.97
C VAL A 426 23.47 -21.80 -16.61
N ALA A 427 23.14 -20.53 -16.67
CA ALA A 427 21.78 -20.07 -16.39
C ALA A 427 20.73 -20.70 -17.31
N ASN A 428 21.04 -20.83 -18.61
CA ASN A 428 20.18 -21.47 -19.59
C ASN A 428 20.02 -22.96 -19.32
N ALA A 429 21.09 -23.65 -18.92
CA ALA A 429 21.04 -25.07 -18.54
C ALA A 429 20.15 -25.29 -17.31
N LEU A 430 20.23 -24.43 -16.28
CA LEU A 430 19.37 -24.50 -15.10
C LEU A 430 17.89 -24.29 -15.43
N LYS A 431 17.57 -23.40 -16.37
CA LYS A 431 16.19 -23.11 -16.80
C LYS A 431 15.60 -24.11 -17.78
N HIS A 432 16.42 -24.91 -18.48
CA HIS A 432 15.99 -25.70 -19.63
C HIS A 432 14.88 -26.71 -19.30
N PHE A 433 14.94 -27.36 -18.15
CA PHE A 433 13.94 -28.37 -17.72
C PHE A 433 13.03 -27.86 -16.57
N ASP A 434 13.03 -26.56 -16.33
CA ASP A 434 12.12 -25.94 -15.35
C ASP A 434 10.66 -26.20 -15.72
N GLY A 435 9.82 -26.58 -14.76
CA GLY A 435 8.42 -26.95 -14.94
C GLY A 435 8.20 -28.34 -15.58
N THR A 436 9.27 -29.11 -15.94
CA THR A 436 9.16 -30.46 -16.54
C THR A 436 9.81 -31.53 -15.69
N ARG A 437 11.12 -31.44 -15.43
CA ARG A 437 11.85 -32.41 -14.59
C ARG A 437 12.01 -31.93 -13.15
N TYR A 438 11.96 -30.66 -12.94
CA TYR A 438 12.01 -29.98 -11.64
C TYR A 438 11.37 -28.62 -11.74
N ASP A 439 11.05 -28.06 -10.60
CA ASP A 439 10.72 -26.64 -10.45
C ASP A 439 11.94 -25.89 -9.92
N LEU A 440 12.46 -24.93 -10.67
CA LEU A 440 13.62 -24.12 -10.31
C LEU A 440 13.17 -22.97 -9.39
N LEU A 441 13.45 -23.07 -8.10
CA LEU A 441 12.90 -22.15 -7.09
C LEU A 441 13.80 -20.94 -6.82
N ALA A 442 15.11 -21.15 -6.76
CA ALA A 442 16.10 -20.06 -6.69
C ALA A 442 17.46 -20.56 -7.21
N TRP A 443 18.26 -19.65 -7.73
CA TRP A 443 19.62 -19.95 -8.16
C TRP A 443 20.53 -18.72 -8.13
N CYS A 444 21.82 -18.95 -7.94
CA CYS A 444 22.86 -17.95 -8.04
C CYS A 444 24.13 -18.55 -8.63
N ILE A 445 24.65 -17.96 -9.72
CA ILE A 445 25.91 -18.35 -10.34
C ILE A 445 26.98 -17.37 -9.87
N MET A 446 27.87 -17.84 -9.00
CA MET A 446 29.01 -17.08 -8.51
C MET A 446 30.22 -17.27 -9.44
N PRO A 447 31.28 -16.48 -9.35
CA PRO A 447 32.42 -16.56 -10.26
C PRO A 447 33.03 -17.97 -10.45
N ASN A 448 32.98 -18.84 -9.42
CA ASN A 448 33.62 -20.16 -9.42
C ASN A 448 32.73 -21.29 -8.86
N HIS A 449 31.44 -21.01 -8.54
CA HIS A 449 30.48 -22.00 -8.02
C HIS A 449 29.03 -21.59 -8.29
N VAL A 450 28.11 -22.51 -8.06
CA VAL A 450 26.67 -22.31 -8.30
C VAL A 450 25.87 -22.81 -7.13
N HIS A 451 24.86 -22.04 -6.70
CA HIS A 451 23.85 -22.46 -5.73
C HIS A 451 22.50 -22.57 -6.43
N VAL A 452 21.75 -23.63 -6.17
CA VAL A 452 20.42 -23.86 -6.75
C VAL A 452 19.48 -24.43 -5.71
N ILE A 453 18.24 -23.95 -5.69
CA ILE A 453 17.13 -24.59 -4.98
C ILE A 453 16.13 -25.07 -6.01
N LEU A 454 15.82 -26.36 -5.96
CA LEU A 454 14.90 -27.01 -6.88
C LEU A 454 14.00 -28.00 -6.16
N LYS A 455 12.78 -28.18 -6.68
CA LYS A 455 11.87 -29.24 -6.29
C LYS A 455 11.78 -30.26 -7.42
N LEU A 456 12.05 -31.50 -7.12
CA LEU A 456 12.02 -32.59 -8.13
C LEU A 456 10.58 -32.87 -8.58
N ALA A 457 10.40 -33.10 -9.88
CA ALA A 457 9.20 -33.72 -10.39
C ALA A 457 9.11 -35.18 -9.95
N LYS A 458 7.90 -35.73 -9.93
CA LYS A 458 7.66 -37.10 -9.48
C LYS A 458 8.43 -38.12 -10.33
N GLY A 459 9.23 -38.97 -9.68
CA GLY A 459 10.04 -40.00 -10.32
C GLY A 459 11.39 -39.52 -10.88
N GLU A 460 11.74 -38.22 -10.69
CA GLU A 460 13.05 -37.70 -11.04
C GLU A 460 14.07 -37.87 -9.91
N GLU A 461 15.34 -38.04 -10.29
CA GLU A 461 16.44 -38.18 -9.34
C GLU A 461 17.41 -37.00 -9.45
N LEU A 462 17.83 -36.45 -8.30
CA LEU A 462 18.73 -35.30 -8.22
C LEU A 462 20.05 -35.53 -8.95
N ASP A 463 20.65 -36.71 -8.79
CA ASP A 463 21.94 -37.04 -9.36
C ASP A 463 21.90 -36.99 -10.90
N LYS A 464 20.81 -37.43 -11.52
CA LYS A 464 20.63 -37.37 -12.96
C LYS A 464 20.53 -35.95 -13.49
N ILE A 465 19.86 -35.08 -12.72
CA ILE A 465 19.74 -33.67 -13.06
C ILE A 465 21.09 -32.97 -12.95
N LEU A 466 21.83 -33.17 -11.86
CA LEU A 466 23.15 -32.61 -11.66
C LEU A 466 24.14 -33.08 -12.71
N HIS A 467 24.12 -34.36 -13.05
CA HIS A 467 24.94 -34.91 -14.13
C HIS A 467 24.62 -34.23 -15.46
N SER A 468 23.34 -34.04 -15.78
CA SER A 468 22.91 -33.37 -17.02
C SER A 468 23.43 -31.94 -17.08
N TRP A 469 23.28 -31.14 -16.00
CA TRP A 469 23.80 -29.78 -15.95
C TRP A 469 25.32 -29.71 -16.09
N LYS A 470 26.03 -30.51 -15.29
CA LYS A 470 27.51 -30.51 -15.28
C LYS A 470 28.08 -30.97 -16.62
N SER A 471 27.51 -32.02 -17.24
CA SER A 471 27.98 -32.58 -18.52
C SER A 471 27.75 -31.60 -19.67
N PHE A 472 26.53 -31.06 -19.80
CA PHE A 472 26.19 -30.13 -20.87
C PHE A 472 27.02 -28.83 -20.75
N THR A 473 27.07 -28.21 -19.60
CA THR A 473 27.78 -26.95 -19.42
C THR A 473 29.29 -27.10 -19.57
N SER A 474 29.89 -28.23 -19.14
CA SER A 474 31.31 -28.50 -19.39
C SER A 474 31.61 -28.59 -20.90
N HIS A 475 30.76 -29.26 -21.65
CA HIS A 475 30.94 -29.42 -23.10
C HIS A 475 30.86 -28.07 -23.81
N GLU A 476 29.81 -27.29 -23.55
CA GLU A 476 29.58 -26.03 -24.25
C GLU A 476 30.59 -24.93 -23.85
N ILE A 477 30.94 -24.84 -22.55
CA ILE A 477 31.94 -23.87 -22.08
C ILE A 477 33.34 -24.22 -22.64
N ASN A 478 33.73 -25.51 -22.67
CA ASN A 478 34.99 -25.91 -23.28
C ASN A 478 35.03 -25.58 -24.78
N LYS A 479 33.94 -25.82 -25.48
CA LYS A 479 33.80 -25.46 -26.89
C LYS A 479 33.90 -23.94 -27.10
N LEU A 480 33.25 -23.14 -26.28
CA LEU A 480 33.27 -21.67 -26.34
C LEU A 480 34.67 -21.12 -26.09
N ASN A 481 35.38 -21.66 -25.09
CA ASN A 481 36.67 -21.15 -24.65
C ASN A 481 37.87 -21.85 -25.36
N GLY A 482 37.64 -22.86 -26.24
CA GLY A 482 38.69 -23.62 -26.88
C GLY A 482 39.50 -24.47 -25.91
N THR A 483 38.88 -24.90 -24.79
CA THR A 483 39.51 -25.69 -23.72
C THR A 483 39.00 -27.13 -23.72
N SER A 484 39.57 -27.99 -22.88
CA SER A 484 39.15 -29.39 -22.69
C SER A 484 39.31 -29.79 -21.22
N GLY A 485 38.57 -30.84 -20.80
CA GLY A 485 38.63 -31.36 -19.43
C GLY A 485 37.40 -31.08 -18.61
N SER A 486 37.40 -31.48 -17.34
CA SER A 486 36.29 -31.27 -16.42
C SER A 486 36.32 -29.85 -15.86
N ILE A 487 35.24 -29.10 -16.06
CA ILE A 487 35.04 -27.78 -15.45
C ILE A 487 34.59 -27.92 -14.02
N TRP A 488 33.73 -28.89 -13.72
CA TRP A 488 33.11 -29.09 -12.45
C TRP A 488 33.82 -30.12 -11.60
N GLN A 489 33.84 -29.88 -10.29
CA GLN A 489 34.16 -30.89 -9.28
C GLN A 489 33.14 -32.02 -9.39
N LYS A 490 33.62 -33.29 -9.22
CA LYS A 490 32.78 -34.49 -9.32
C LYS A 490 31.65 -34.44 -8.27
N GLU A 491 31.99 -34.14 -7.03
CA GLU A 491 31.08 -34.07 -5.92
C GLU A 491 30.26 -32.74 -5.93
N SER A 492 29.07 -32.77 -5.38
CA SER A 492 28.22 -31.62 -5.08
C SER A 492 27.69 -31.74 -3.68
N TYR A 493 27.41 -30.62 -3.05
CA TYR A 493 26.71 -30.55 -1.76
C TYR A 493 25.22 -30.46 -2.05
N ASP A 494 24.42 -31.29 -1.38
CA ASP A 494 22.97 -31.23 -1.41
C ASP A 494 22.40 -31.28 0.01
N HIS A 495 21.39 -30.44 0.24
CA HIS A 495 20.66 -30.35 1.50
C HIS A 495 19.18 -30.55 1.19
N LEU A 496 18.61 -31.61 1.76
CA LEU A 496 17.16 -31.85 1.69
C LEU A 496 16.46 -30.85 2.63
N ILE A 497 15.65 -29.97 2.09
CA ILE A 497 14.90 -28.94 2.80
C ILE A 497 13.76 -29.60 3.57
N ARG A 498 13.68 -29.38 4.88
CA ARG A 498 12.87 -30.17 5.82
C ARG A 498 11.51 -29.55 6.15
N ASP A 499 11.47 -28.24 6.23
CA ASP A 499 10.28 -27.49 6.59
C ASP A 499 10.29 -26.09 5.97
N GLY A 500 9.19 -25.37 6.16
CA GLY A 500 9.04 -24.02 5.59
C GLY A 500 9.98 -22.97 6.17
N LYS A 501 10.58 -23.19 7.36
CA LYS A 501 11.58 -22.28 7.95
C LYS A 501 12.93 -22.53 7.27
N ASP A 502 13.33 -23.80 7.15
CA ASP A 502 14.54 -24.20 6.44
C ASP A 502 14.48 -23.72 4.99
N PHE A 503 13.36 -23.91 4.32
CA PHE A 503 13.13 -23.43 2.98
C PHE A 503 13.38 -21.93 2.80
N ARG A 504 12.77 -21.10 3.65
CA ARG A 504 13.00 -19.64 3.60
C ARG A 504 14.45 -19.27 3.85
N ASN A 505 15.08 -19.92 4.80
CA ASN A 505 16.49 -19.67 5.11
C ASN A 505 17.40 -20.00 3.93
N GLN A 506 17.13 -21.12 3.21
CA GLN A 506 17.92 -21.53 2.04
C GLN A 506 17.69 -20.59 0.85
N ILE A 507 16.43 -20.14 0.60
CA ILE A 507 16.15 -19.13 -0.42
C ILE A 507 16.90 -17.82 -0.12
N ASP A 508 16.79 -17.32 1.11
CA ASP A 508 17.49 -16.09 1.52
C ASP A 508 19.01 -16.26 1.43
N TYR A 509 19.53 -17.44 1.76
CA TYR A 509 20.94 -17.75 1.64
C TYR A 509 21.43 -17.68 0.20
N VAL A 510 20.76 -18.37 -0.75
CA VAL A 510 21.12 -18.39 -2.18
C VAL A 510 21.07 -16.98 -2.76
N LEU A 511 20.01 -16.24 -2.45
CA LEU A 511 19.82 -14.88 -2.97
C LEU A 511 20.82 -13.87 -2.41
N ASN A 512 21.25 -13.99 -1.15
CA ASN A 512 22.20 -13.06 -0.52
C ASN A 512 23.67 -13.43 -0.72
N ASN A 513 23.97 -14.56 -1.36
CA ASN A 513 25.35 -15.03 -1.57
C ASN A 513 26.24 -14.01 -2.32
N PRO A 514 25.82 -13.37 -3.44
CA PRO A 514 26.62 -12.33 -4.07
C PRO A 514 26.93 -11.14 -3.17
N THR A 515 25.96 -10.68 -2.39
CA THR A 515 26.16 -9.54 -1.48
C THR A 515 27.17 -9.87 -0.38
N LYS A 516 27.10 -11.11 0.16
CA LYS A 516 28.09 -11.60 1.14
C LYS A 516 29.51 -11.70 0.56
N ALA A 517 29.61 -11.98 -0.74
CA ALA A 517 30.90 -12.01 -1.46
C ALA A 517 31.34 -10.63 -1.99
N GLY A 518 30.63 -9.55 -1.65
CA GLY A 518 31.00 -8.18 -2.02
C GLY A 518 30.55 -7.73 -3.41
N PHE A 519 29.71 -8.52 -4.10
CA PHE A 519 29.17 -8.13 -5.41
C PHE A 519 27.90 -7.29 -5.24
N SER A 520 27.92 -6.05 -5.71
CA SER A 520 26.76 -5.21 -5.90
C SER A 520 26.22 -5.42 -7.33
N ASN A 521 24.89 -5.52 -7.50
CA ASN A 521 24.23 -5.70 -8.81
C ASN A 521 24.66 -6.94 -9.62
N TRP A 522 24.84 -8.07 -8.94
CA TRP A 522 25.18 -9.33 -9.59
C TRP A 522 23.99 -9.88 -10.37
N GLN A 523 24.07 -9.86 -11.70
CA GLN A 523 22.96 -10.21 -12.60
C GLN A 523 22.65 -11.70 -12.67
N TRP A 524 23.60 -12.57 -12.29
CA TRP A 524 23.48 -14.03 -12.43
C TRP A 524 22.80 -14.66 -11.23
N THR A 525 21.58 -14.18 -10.95
CA THR A 525 20.73 -14.67 -9.87
C THR A 525 19.29 -14.70 -10.35
N GLY A 526 18.55 -15.74 -9.97
CA GLY A 526 17.14 -15.86 -10.29
C GLY A 526 16.34 -16.52 -9.18
N CYS A 527 15.03 -16.27 -9.16
CA CYS A 527 14.14 -16.84 -8.17
C CYS A 527 12.73 -16.95 -8.76
N ALA A 528 12.03 -18.04 -8.41
CA ALA A 528 10.62 -18.22 -8.73
C ALA A 528 9.69 -17.28 -7.89
N TYR A 529 10.26 -16.51 -6.97
CA TYR A 529 9.57 -15.57 -6.07
C TYR A 529 10.03 -14.13 -6.34
N PRO A 530 9.40 -13.43 -7.31
CA PRO A 530 9.83 -12.09 -7.74
C PRO A 530 9.87 -11.05 -6.62
N GLU A 531 9.04 -11.21 -5.60
CA GLU A 531 9.05 -10.36 -4.41
C GLU A 531 10.40 -10.38 -3.65
N LEU A 532 11.14 -11.47 -3.73
CA LEU A 532 12.47 -11.59 -3.13
C LEU A 532 13.56 -11.00 -4.02
N LEU A 533 13.42 -11.11 -5.34
CA LEU A 533 14.34 -10.47 -6.29
C LEU A 533 14.21 -8.95 -6.28
N ALA A 534 12.98 -8.44 -6.21
CA ALA A 534 12.71 -7.01 -6.06
C ALA A 534 13.33 -6.44 -4.78
N ARG A 535 13.23 -7.17 -3.65
CA ARG A 535 13.93 -6.81 -2.40
C ARG A 535 15.44 -6.71 -2.58
N ARG A 536 16.02 -7.54 -3.44
CA ARG A 536 17.47 -7.62 -3.63
C ARG A 536 18.01 -6.56 -4.57
N GLN A 537 17.29 -6.22 -5.61
CA GLN A 537 17.63 -5.08 -6.47
C GLN A 537 17.64 -3.78 -5.68
N ASN A 538 16.80 -3.69 -4.64
CA ASN A 538 16.77 -2.57 -3.71
C ASN A 538 17.86 -2.61 -2.63
N HIS A 539 18.44 -3.80 -2.31
CA HIS A 539 19.59 -3.91 -1.40
C HIS A 539 20.95 -3.71 -2.10
N GLY A 540 20.98 -3.71 -3.42
CA GLY A 540 22.19 -3.49 -4.24
C GLY A 540 22.52 -2.02 -4.47
N LEU A 541 21.59 -1.10 -4.21
CA LEU A 541 21.93 0.32 -4.01
C LEU A 541 22.50 0.44 -2.59
N PRO A 542 23.65 1.10 -2.40
CA PRO A 542 24.11 1.46 -1.07
C PRO A 542 22.93 2.08 -0.32
N ARG A 543 22.75 1.78 0.96
CA ARG A 543 21.78 2.51 1.82
C ARG A 543 21.96 4.02 1.68
N ASP A 544 23.16 4.45 1.33
CA ASP A 544 23.52 5.84 1.03
C ASP A 544 22.94 6.36 -0.30
N ALA A 545 22.66 5.51 -1.30
CA ALA A 545 22.03 5.94 -2.55
C ALA A 545 20.51 6.03 -2.43
N ALA A 546 19.86 5.18 -1.64
CA ALA A 546 18.45 5.35 -1.25
C ALA A 546 18.29 6.52 -0.26
N ALA A 547 19.30 6.80 0.56
CA ALA A 547 19.37 7.96 1.45
C ALA A 547 19.62 9.29 0.72
N THR A 548 20.02 9.27 -0.56
CA THR A 548 20.24 10.48 -1.39
C THR A 548 19.06 10.82 -2.30
N PHE A 549 18.02 9.97 -2.38
CA PHE A 549 16.83 10.27 -3.16
C PHE A 549 15.86 11.13 -2.35
N THR A 550 16.13 12.42 -2.27
CA THR A 550 15.18 13.38 -1.71
C THR A 550 14.06 13.57 -2.72
N PRO A 551 12.78 13.33 -2.36
CA PRO A 551 11.68 13.56 -3.29
C PRO A 551 11.72 15.00 -3.84
N SER A 552 11.37 15.18 -5.13
CA SER A 552 11.22 16.50 -5.74
C SER A 552 10.02 17.27 -5.20
N TYR A 553 9.28 16.69 -4.24
CA TYR A 553 8.13 17.26 -3.56
C TYR A 553 8.26 17.04 -2.04
N ASN A 554 7.58 17.89 -1.27
CA ASN A 554 7.50 17.68 0.17
C ASN A 554 6.39 16.65 0.49
N PRO A 555 6.71 15.43 0.97
CA PRO A 555 5.72 14.40 1.22
C PRO A 555 4.78 14.70 2.38
N PHE A 556 5.13 15.67 3.23
CA PHE A 556 4.44 16.03 4.47
C PHE A 556 3.72 17.38 4.42
N SER A 557 3.82 18.09 3.30
CA SER A 557 3.16 19.38 3.08
C SER A 557 3.08 19.67 1.59
N TYR A 558 1.88 19.99 1.12
CA TYR A 558 1.67 20.28 -0.30
C TYR A 558 2.45 21.52 -0.74
N GLU A 559 3.28 21.34 -1.77
CA GLU A 559 3.96 22.40 -2.47
C GLU A 559 3.95 22.09 -3.98
N ARG A 560 3.44 23.02 -4.78
CA ARG A 560 3.42 22.82 -6.23
C ARG A 560 4.84 22.95 -6.79
N ARG A 561 5.25 22.01 -7.65
CA ARG A 561 6.50 22.08 -8.38
C ARG A 561 6.54 23.33 -9.27
N HIS A 562 7.53 24.17 -9.09
CA HIS A 562 7.67 25.43 -9.83
C HIS A 562 8.33 25.19 -11.19
N SER A 563 7.52 25.14 -12.26
CA SER A 563 7.97 25.15 -13.65
C SER A 563 7.96 26.58 -14.21
N LYS A 564 8.64 26.81 -15.35
CA LYS A 564 8.53 28.10 -16.04
C LYS A 564 7.26 28.14 -16.91
N PRO A 565 6.59 29.30 -17.01
CA PRO A 565 5.43 29.42 -17.88
C PRO A 565 5.77 29.15 -19.35
N LEU A 566 4.86 28.47 -20.04
CA LEU A 566 4.93 28.13 -21.46
C LEU A 566 3.55 28.34 -22.10
N SER A 567 3.52 28.85 -23.35
CA SER A 567 2.27 28.98 -24.12
C SER A 567 2.17 27.89 -25.18
N ILE A 568 1.09 27.09 -25.12
CA ILE A 568 0.81 26.05 -26.12
C ILE A 568 -0.60 26.26 -26.65
N GLN A 569 -0.74 26.39 -28.00
CA GLN A 569 -2.03 26.59 -28.69
C GLN A 569 -2.84 27.75 -28.08
N GLY A 570 -2.17 28.82 -27.64
CA GLY A 570 -2.82 29.99 -27.04
C GLY A 570 -3.19 29.87 -25.56
N HIS A 571 -2.85 28.76 -24.92
CA HIS A 571 -3.05 28.52 -23.48
C HIS A 571 -1.73 28.58 -22.70
N GLU A 572 -1.69 29.41 -21.67
CA GLU A 572 -0.55 29.47 -20.76
C GLU A 572 -0.66 28.34 -19.72
N LEU A 573 0.44 27.68 -19.41
CA LEU A 573 0.60 26.62 -18.42
C LEU A 573 1.99 26.68 -17.78
N GLY A 574 2.19 25.98 -16.68
CA GLY A 574 3.43 26.04 -15.89
C GLY A 574 3.47 27.19 -14.88
N GLY A 575 4.37 27.14 -13.92
CA GLY A 575 4.45 28.11 -12.82
C GLY A 575 3.16 28.19 -12.03
N GLU A 576 2.67 29.38 -11.78
CA GLU A 576 1.38 29.64 -11.09
C GLU A 576 0.16 29.57 -12.01
N LYS A 577 0.35 29.18 -13.28
CA LYS A 577 -0.75 29.12 -14.24
C LYS A 577 -1.66 27.90 -13.95
N THR A 578 -2.88 28.01 -14.43
CA THR A 578 -3.91 26.96 -14.30
C THR A 578 -3.45 25.65 -14.94
N VAL A 579 -3.64 24.53 -14.25
CA VAL A 579 -3.42 23.19 -14.82
C VAL A 579 -4.37 22.96 -15.97
N ARG A 580 -3.84 22.61 -17.14
CA ARG A 580 -4.59 22.52 -18.40
C ARG A 580 -5.09 21.11 -18.67
N VAL A 581 -6.23 21.05 -19.36
CA VAL A 581 -6.84 19.78 -19.80
C VAL A 581 -6.51 19.53 -21.26
N PHE A 582 -5.67 18.53 -21.51
CA PHE A 582 -5.32 18.06 -22.84
C PHE A 582 -6.30 16.99 -23.29
N THR A 583 -6.43 16.86 -24.60
CA THR A 583 -7.22 15.80 -25.23
C THR A 583 -6.51 15.29 -26.49
N THR A 584 -6.85 14.08 -26.93
CA THR A 584 -6.35 13.56 -28.20
C THR A 584 -7.02 14.26 -29.39
N GLN A 585 -6.39 14.23 -30.56
CA GLN A 585 -6.98 14.78 -31.79
C GLN A 585 -8.29 14.08 -32.14
N SER A 586 -8.39 12.77 -31.87
CA SER A 586 -9.63 11.99 -32.08
C SER A 586 -10.77 12.53 -31.21
N ASN A 587 -10.52 12.66 -29.89
CA ASN A 587 -11.53 13.19 -28.96
C ASN A 587 -11.90 14.65 -29.27
N TRP A 588 -10.93 15.49 -29.70
CA TRP A 588 -11.17 16.84 -30.13
C TRP A 588 -12.15 16.86 -31.30
N ASN A 589 -11.90 16.05 -32.34
CA ASN A 589 -12.76 15.97 -33.52
C ASN A 589 -14.19 15.51 -33.16
N ALA A 590 -14.30 14.53 -32.27
CA ALA A 590 -15.61 14.05 -31.82
C ALA A 590 -16.42 15.11 -31.04
N LEU A 591 -15.73 16.00 -30.31
CA LEU A 591 -16.35 17.07 -29.52
C LEU A 591 -16.51 18.38 -30.30
N ALA A 592 -15.89 18.54 -31.48
CA ALA A 592 -15.75 19.80 -32.20
C ALA A 592 -17.09 20.57 -32.40
N HIS A 593 -18.16 19.84 -32.64
CA HIS A 593 -19.50 20.41 -32.88
C HIS A 593 -20.11 21.13 -31.66
N LYS A 594 -19.62 20.85 -30.44
CA LYS A 594 -20.16 21.42 -29.20
C LYS A 594 -19.14 22.17 -28.33
N ILE A 595 -17.86 22.21 -28.70
CA ILE A 595 -16.80 22.86 -27.89
C ILE A 595 -17.13 24.30 -27.54
N SER A 596 -17.69 25.07 -28.49
CA SER A 596 -18.09 26.48 -28.28
C SER A 596 -19.20 26.66 -27.25
N GLN A 597 -19.97 25.60 -26.96
CA GLN A 597 -21.08 25.62 -26.02
C GLN A 597 -20.70 25.08 -24.64
N MET A 598 -19.48 24.52 -24.49
CA MET A 598 -19.05 23.86 -23.27
C MET A 598 -18.53 24.82 -22.18
N GLY A 599 -18.54 26.14 -22.43
CA GLY A 599 -18.06 27.13 -21.45
C GLY A 599 -16.63 26.83 -20.94
N ASP A 600 -16.47 26.81 -19.63
CA ASP A 600 -15.19 26.48 -18.97
C ASP A 600 -14.87 24.98 -18.99
N PHE A 601 -15.85 24.14 -19.25
CA PHE A 601 -15.75 22.68 -19.26
C PHE A 601 -15.48 22.15 -20.69
N LYS A 602 -14.32 22.45 -21.23
CA LYS A 602 -13.93 22.13 -22.60
C LYS A 602 -12.51 21.61 -22.69
N PRO A 603 -12.17 20.81 -23.73
CA PRO A 603 -10.77 20.49 -24.01
C PRO A 603 -10.02 21.77 -24.41
N GLU A 604 -8.79 21.95 -23.93
CA GLU A 604 -8.04 23.20 -24.12
C GLU A 604 -6.91 23.03 -25.12
N VAL A 605 -6.17 21.92 -25.09
CA VAL A 605 -4.99 21.66 -25.91
C VAL A 605 -5.09 20.28 -26.57
N ILE A 606 -4.73 20.20 -27.84
CA ILE A 606 -4.63 18.94 -28.58
C ILE A 606 -3.22 18.36 -28.35
N TYR A 607 -3.15 17.15 -27.78
CA TYR A 607 -1.90 16.50 -27.36
C TYR A 607 -0.93 16.35 -28.53
N GLU A 608 -1.36 15.80 -29.66
CA GLU A 608 -0.55 15.53 -30.84
C GLU A 608 0.04 16.80 -31.48
N LYS A 609 -0.49 17.97 -31.15
CA LYS A 609 -0.02 19.28 -31.61
C LYS A 609 0.69 20.09 -30.53
N SER A 610 0.89 19.50 -29.34
CA SER A 610 1.45 20.22 -28.19
C SER A 610 2.97 20.38 -28.25
N GLY A 611 3.65 19.53 -29.00
CA GLY A 611 5.12 19.47 -29.02
C GLY A 611 5.71 18.90 -27.71
N ALA A 612 4.90 18.21 -26.90
CA ALA A 612 5.37 17.56 -25.68
C ALA A 612 6.44 16.51 -26.03
N ILE A 613 7.56 16.55 -25.29
CA ILE A 613 8.64 15.57 -25.46
C ILE A 613 8.35 14.39 -24.57
N GLU A 614 8.29 13.21 -25.16
CA GLU A 614 8.15 11.93 -24.46
C GLU A 614 9.52 11.41 -24.01
N ILE A 615 9.66 11.07 -22.72
CA ILE A 615 10.93 10.67 -22.10
C ILE A 615 10.70 9.38 -21.31
N ASP A 616 11.55 8.38 -21.51
CA ASP A 616 11.71 7.29 -20.53
C ASP A 616 12.58 7.82 -19.38
N PRO A 617 12.03 7.95 -18.15
CA PRO A 617 12.79 8.51 -17.04
C PRO A 617 13.97 7.63 -16.59
N ARG A 618 14.09 6.41 -17.10
CA ARG A 618 15.25 5.52 -16.89
C ARG A 618 16.40 5.78 -17.85
N ASP A 619 16.17 6.52 -18.93
CA ASP A 619 17.20 6.88 -19.90
C ASP A 619 17.97 8.12 -19.44
N ALA A 620 19.13 7.88 -18.82
CA ALA A 620 19.99 8.93 -18.32
C ALA A 620 20.48 9.89 -19.43
N SER A 621 20.60 9.41 -20.68
CA SER A 621 21.06 10.23 -21.81
C SER A 621 19.95 11.19 -22.27
N ALA A 622 18.70 10.73 -22.30
CA ALA A 622 17.54 11.56 -22.61
C ALA A 622 17.31 12.62 -21.51
N ILE A 623 17.46 12.26 -20.26
CA ILE A 623 17.39 13.20 -19.11
C ILE A 623 18.50 14.24 -19.17
N SER A 624 19.74 13.84 -19.47
CA SER A 624 20.85 14.79 -19.62
C SER A 624 20.59 15.77 -20.76
N ALA A 625 20.19 15.29 -21.92
CA ALA A 625 19.85 16.13 -23.08
C ALA A 625 18.67 17.09 -22.81
N LEU A 626 17.71 16.65 -21.99
CA LEU A 626 16.63 17.51 -21.52
C LEU A 626 17.18 18.63 -20.62
N ASN A 627 18.00 18.26 -19.64
CA ASN A 627 18.52 19.18 -18.62
C ASN A 627 19.49 20.24 -19.20
N ASP A 628 20.08 19.97 -20.35
CA ASP A 628 20.92 20.94 -21.09
C ASP A 628 20.08 22.05 -21.76
N ARG A 629 18.76 21.90 -21.85
CA ARG A 629 17.88 22.93 -22.44
C ARG A 629 17.69 24.08 -21.47
N THR A 630 17.84 25.29 -21.97
CA THR A 630 17.64 26.53 -21.18
C THR A 630 16.22 27.08 -21.28
N GLU A 631 15.49 26.69 -22.33
CA GLU A 631 14.09 27.12 -22.55
C GLU A 631 13.10 26.07 -22.02
N PRO A 632 12.00 26.50 -21.41
CA PRO A 632 10.96 25.59 -20.92
C PRO A 632 10.35 24.82 -22.09
N THR A 633 10.18 23.51 -21.90
CA THR A 633 9.57 22.60 -22.87
C THR A 633 8.59 21.71 -22.13
N MET A 634 7.41 21.46 -22.68
CA MET A 634 6.47 20.48 -22.14
C MET A 634 7.08 19.09 -22.23
N ILE A 635 7.07 18.36 -21.11
CA ILE A 635 7.58 17.00 -21.04
C ILE A 635 6.52 16.04 -20.49
N THR A 636 6.62 14.78 -20.88
CA THR A 636 5.77 13.70 -20.35
C THR A 636 6.55 12.38 -20.36
N VAL A 637 6.06 11.38 -19.62
CA VAL A 637 6.62 10.03 -19.68
C VAL A 637 6.28 9.38 -21.03
N ALA A 638 7.23 8.71 -21.65
CA ALA A 638 7.04 8.00 -22.91
C ALA A 638 6.03 6.86 -22.76
N ASP A 639 5.35 6.52 -23.85
CA ASP A 639 4.47 5.36 -23.89
C ASP A 639 5.31 4.06 -23.84
N HIS A 640 4.67 2.99 -23.39
CA HIS A 640 5.27 1.65 -23.24
C HIS A 640 6.40 1.55 -22.20
N VAL A 641 6.61 2.56 -21.38
CA VAL A 641 7.51 2.46 -20.23
C VAL A 641 6.95 1.43 -19.26
N GLU A 642 7.75 0.42 -18.92
CA GLU A 642 7.39 -0.65 -17.98
C GLU A 642 7.52 -0.17 -16.52
N MET A 643 6.76 0.83 -16.15
CA MET A 643 6.62 1.36 -14.79
C MET A 643 5.16 1.74 -14.52
N GLU A 644 4.76 1.70 -13.26
CA GLU A 644 3.48 2.31 -12.85
C GLU A 644 3.54 3.83 -13.09
N PRO A 645 2.49 4.45 -13.64
CA PRO A 645 2.50 5.88 -13.99
C PRO A 645 2.94 6.79 -12.85
N ILE A 646 2.48 6.55 -11.61
CA ILE A 646 2.85 7.35 -10.43
C ILE A 646 4.37 7.35 -10.24
N HIS A 647 4.99 6.18 -10.27
CA HIS A 647 6.43 6.05 -10.04
C HIS A 647 7.25 6.63 -11.21
N ALA A 648 6.79 6.41 -12.45
CA ALA A 648 7.44 6.96 -13.64
C ALA A 648 7.44 8.49 -13.66
N PHE A 649 6.30 9.12 -13.34
CA PHE A 649 6.21 10.58 -13.26
C PHE A 649 6.95 11.18 -12.06
N ARG A 650 6.98 10.50 -10.92
CA ARG A 650 7.83 10.90 -9.77
C ARG A 650 9.31 10.88 -10.16
N MET A 651 9.76 9.82 -10.86
CA MET A 651 11.12 9.69 -11.35
C MET A 651 11.47 10.81 -12.36
N LEU A 652 10.57 11.07 -13.32
CA LEU A 652 10.74 12.17 -14.28
C LEU A 652 10.83 13.53 -13.56
N ALA A 653 9.92 13.82 -12.65
CA ALA A 653 9.89 15.08 -11.91
C ALA A 653 11.12 15.30 -11.03
N PHE A 654 11.71 14.21 -10.51
CA PHE A 654 12.93 14.26 -9.71
C PHE A 654 14.17 14.56 -10.56
N GLN A 655 14.30 13.93 -11.74
CA GLN A 655 15.49 13.98 -12.56
C GLN A 655 15.50 15.19 -13.52
N ALA A 656 14.32 15.62 -13.97
CA ALA A 656 14.19 16.72 -14.93
C ALA A 656 14.35 18.08 -14.28
N ASN A 657 15.07 18.98 -14.94
CA ASN A 657 15.17 20.37 -14.51
C ASN A 657 13.77 20.95 -14.24
N PRO A 658 13.54 21.57 -13.07
CA PRO A 658 12.23 22.11 -12.71
C PRO A 658 11.62 23.09 -13.70
N ILE A 659 12.41 23.73 -14.57
CA ILE A 659 11.88 24.68 -15.55
C ILE A 659 10.87 24.07 -16.53
N HIS A 660 10.90 22.75 -16.74
CA HIS A 660 10.04 22.06 -17.71
C HIS A 660 8.67 21.72 -17.11
N PRO A 661 7.55 22.24 -17.70
CA PRO A 661 6.20 21.80 -17.32
C PRO A 661 5.96 20.32 -17.63
N ILE A 662 5.20 19.64 -16.77
CA ILE A 662 4.90 18.20 -16.90
C ILE A 662 3.44 17.99 -17.29
N LEU A 663 3.21 17.24 -18.38
CA LEU A 663 1.91 16.68 -18.76
C LEU A 663 1.75 15.28 -18.16
N LEU A 664 0.76 15.12 -17.30
CA LEU A 664 0.42 13.83 -16.70
C LEU A 664 -0.50 13.02 -17.62
N LYS A 665 -0.21 11.74 -17.78
CA LYS A 665 -1.06 10.73 -18.46
C LYS A 665 -1.56 9.72 -17.42
N ASP A 666 -2.82 9.33 -17.52
CA ASP A 666 -3.41 8.32 -16.61
C ASP A 666 -2.92 6.90 -16.91
N THR A 667 -2.48 6.64 -18.14
CA THR A 667 -1.90 5.37 -18.57
C THR A 667 -0.71 5.59 -19.49
N LEU A 668 0.29 4.70 -19.43
CA LEU A 668 1.45 4.63 -20.31
C LEU A 668 1.30 3.54 -21.38
N GLN A 669 0.19 2.83 -21.36
CA GLN A 669 -0.15 1.81 -22.35
C GLN A 669 -1.30 2.32 -23.24
N PRO A 670 -1.45 1.80 -24.46
CA PRO A 670 -2.61 2.11 -25.28
C PRO A 670 -3.89 1.71 -24.55
N PRO A 671 -5.01 2.43 -24.75
CA PRO A 671 -6.27 2.11 -24.10
C PRO A 671 -6.73 0.70 -24.47
N SER A 672 -7.18 -0.06 -23.48
CA SER A 672 -7.81 -1.37 -23.66
C SER A 672 -9.30 -1.19 -23.94
N GLU A 673 -9.81 -1.85 -24.98
CA GLU A 673 -11.25 -1.86 -25.29
C GLU A 673 -12.10 -2.60 -24.25
N GLU A 674 -11.48 -3.37 -23.35
CA GLU A 674 -12.16 -4.19 -22.33
C GLU A 674 -12.29 -3.51 -20.95
N SER A 675 -11.76 -2.30 -20.76
CA SER A 675 -11.82 -1.61 -19.47
C SER A 675 -13.21 -1.04 -19.21
N ASP A 676 -13.84 -1.41 -18.08
CA ASP A 676 -15.09 -0.78 -17.63
C ASP A 676 -14.84 0.66 -17.13
N PHE A 677 -15.91 1.47 -17.13
CA PHE A 677 -15.85 2.88 -16.75
C PHE A 677 -15.34 3.08 -15.30
N LEU A 678 -15.73 2.21 -14.36
CA LEU A 678 -15.29 2.32 -12.96
C LEU A 678 -13.79 2.12 -12.84
N THR A 679 -13.24 1.13 -13.52
CA THR A 679 -11.80 0.86 -13.56
C THR A 679 -11.03 2.02 -14.17
N SER A 680 -11.48 2.56 -15.30
CA SER A 680 -10.89 3.73 -15.97
C SER A 680 -10.91 4.96 -15.05
N LEU A 681 -12.05 5.23 -14.40
CA LEU A 681 -12.23 6.33 -13.45
C LEU A 681 -11.24 6.25 -12.27
N LEU A 682 -11.20 5.08 -11.61
CA LEU A 682 -10.36 4.88 -10.43
C LEU A 682 -8.87 4.90 -10.77
N THR A 683 -8.49 4.33 -11.92
CA THR A 683 -7.11 4.33 -12.41
C THR A 683 -6.64 5.75 -12.73
N ALA A 684 -7.43 6.52 -13.48
CA ALA A 684 -7.12 7.90 -13.80
C ALA A 684 -7.03 8.77 -12.53
N ALA A 685 -8.00 8.64 -11.64
CA ALA A 685 -8.01 9.36 -10.37
C ALA A 685 -6.80 9.02 -9.49
N LYS A 686 -6.46 7.74 -9.36
CA LYS A 686 -5.25 7.29 -8.64
C LYS A 686 -3.99 7.87 -9.29
N ASN A 687 -3.78 7.64 -10.58
CA ASN A 687 -2.50 7.94 -11.23
C ASN A 687 -2.26 9.44 -11.37
N ILE A 688 -3.25 10.20 -11.83
CA ILE A 688 -3.11 11.66 -12.00
C ILE A 688 -3.32 12.39 -10.68
N GLY A 689 -4.38 12.04 -9.93
CA GLY A 689 -4.72 12.75 -8.70
C GLY A 689 -3.66 12.63 -7.61
N SER A 690 -2.99 11.49 -7.50
CA SER A 690 -1.86 11.31 -6.57
C SER A 690 -0.70 12.27 -6.87
N LEU A 691 -0.32 12.36 -8.15
CA LEU A 691 0.76 13.24 -8.59
C LEU A 691 0.42 14.73 -8.41
N LEU A 692 -0.84 15.10 -8.67
CA LEU A 692 -1.32 16.46 -8.41
C LEU A 692 -1.29 16.78 -6.90
N CYS A 693 -1.57 15.81 -6.03
CA CYS A 693 -1.44 15.97 -4.57
C CYS A 693 0.02 16.03 -4.12
N ASP A 694 0.95 15.42 -4.86
CA ASP A 694 2.41 15.58 -4.68
C ASP A 694 2.93 16.91 -5.25
N GLY A 695 2.08 17.74 -5.83
CA GLY A 695 2.46 19.01 -6.48
C GLY A 695 3.06 18.85 -7.87
N ILE A 696 3.00 17.65 -8.47
CA ILE A 696 3.54 17.33 -9.79
C ILE A 696 2.42 17.45 -10.82
N GLY A 697 2.66 18.19 -11.89
CA GLY A 697 1.79 18.29 -13.07
C GLY A 697 1.29 19.69 -13.37
N ASP A 698 1.45 20.10 -14.61
CA ASP A 698 1.03 21.39 -15.17
C ASP A 698 -0.10 21.22 -16.20
N ALA A 699 -0.30 20.00 -16.66
CA ALA A 699 -1.41 19.59 -17.53
C ALA A 699 -1.77 18.12 -17.30
N VAL A 700 -2.98 17.73 -17.70
CA VAL A 700 -3.50 16.37 -17.57
C VAL A 700 -4.10 15.88 -18.88
N LEU A 701 -3.93 14.59 -19.19
CA LEU A 701 -4.47 13.90 -20.35
C LEU A 701 -5.05 12.55 -19.92
N ILE A 702 -6.35 12.35 -20.11
CA ILE A 702 -7.03 11.08 -19.88
C ILE A 702 -7.07 10.29 -21.20
N ARG A 703 -6.51 9.09 -21.19
CA ARG A 703 -6.42 8.17 -22.33
C ARG A 703 -7.09 6.82 -22.07
N GLY A 704 -7.14 6.39 -20.81
CA GLY A 704 -7.77 5.11 -20.44
C GLY A 704 -9.29 5.06 -20.59
N GLU A 705 -9.94 6.22 -20.73
CA GLU A 705 -11.37 6.33 -21.05
C GLU A 705 -11.55 6.74 -22.51
N THR A 706 -12.22 5.91 -23.30
CA THR A 706 -12.37 6.08 -24.75
C THR A 706 -13.48 7.04 -25.14
N ALA A 707 -14.51 7.22 -24.29
CA ALA A 707 -15.63 8.12 -24.56
C ALA A 707 -15.21 9.59 -24.33
N PRO A 708 -15.19 10.45 -25.37
CA PRO A 708 -14.61 11.79 -25.29
C PRO A 708 -15.21 12.69 -24.20
N GLY A 709 -16.53 12.61 -24.01
CA GLY A 709 -17.21 13.38 -22.96
C GLY A 709 -16.90 12.89 -21.54
N GLN A 710 -16.72 11.59 -21.38
CA GLN A 710 -16.36 10.97 -20.10
C GLN A 710 -14.90 11.24 -19.74
N SER A 711 -13.96 11.10 -20.67
CA SER A 711 -12.55 11.41 -20.46
C SER A 711 -12.35 12.87 -20.03
N LEU A 712 -13.06 13.80 -20.66
CA LEU A 712 -13.03 15.21 -20.28
C LEU A 712 -13.61 15.44 -18.87
N ARG A 713 -14.74 14.80 -18.55
CA ARG A 713 -15.38 14.89 -17.23
C ARG A 713 -14.47 14.35 -16.12
N ILE A 714 -13.82 13.21 -16.35
CA ILE A 714 -12.86 12.63 -15.42
C ILE A 714 -11.70 13.61 -15.16
N ALA A 715 -11.13 14.20 -16.23
CA ALA A 715 -10.03 15.15 -16.10
C ALA A 715 -10.38 16.33 -15.17
N TYR A 716 -11.52 16.98 -15.42
CA TYR A 716 -11.95 18.11 -14.60
C TYR A 716 -12.29 17.70 -13.15
N ASN A 717 -12.99 16.57 -12.97
CA ASN A 717 -13.33 16.08 -11.63
C ASN A 717 -12.07 15.71 -10.81
N ILE A 718 -11.02 15.16 -11.44
CA ILE A 718 -9.73 14.90 -10.79
C ILE A 718 -9.06 16.21 -10.36
N LEU A 719 -9.04 17.23 -11.23
CA LEU A 719 -8.48 18.54 -10.90
C LEU A 719 -9.21 19.20 -9.71
N GLN A 720 -10.55 19.10 -9.68
CA GLN A 720 -11.38 19.57 -8.57
C GLN A 720 -11.07 18.80 -7.27
N ALA A 721 -11.06 17.47 -7.32
CA ALA A 721 -10.84 16.62 -6.15
C ALA A 721 -9.41 16.76 -5.58
N ALA A 722 -8.41 16.96 -6.44
CA ALA A 722 -7.04 17.29 -6.04
C ALA A 722 -6.88 18.76 -5.61
N GLY A 723 -7.91 19.59 -5.71
CA GLY A 723 -7.87 21.01 -5.33
C GLY A 723 -6.87 21.83 -6.15
N THR A 724 -6.60 21.45 -7.41
CA THR A 724 -5.68 22.17 -8.31
C THR A 724 -6.41 23.11 -9.27
N ARG A 725 -7.70 22.83 -9.53
CA ARG A 725 -8.57 23.72 -10.33
C ARG A 725 -10.02 23.55 -9.90
N ILE A 726 -10.67 24.64 -9.53
CA ILE A 726 -12.05 24.68 -9.11
C ILE A 726 -12.92 25.14 -10.28
N PHE A 727 -13.97 24.39 -10.64
CA PHE A 727 -14.85 24.72 -11.76
C PHE A 727 -16.35 24.57 -11.45
N LYS A 728 -16.72 23.91 -10.35
CA LYS A 728 -18.09 23.74 -9.85
C LYS A 728 -18.14 23.91 -8.34
N THR A 729 -19.33 23.83 -7.75
CA THR A 729 -19.50 23.77 -6.30
C THR A 729 -18.81 22.53 -5.74
N ASP A 730 -18.10 22.65 -4.62
CA ASP A 730 -17.49 21.52 -3.92
C ASP A 730 -18.41 21.06 -2.78
N TYR A 731 -18.69 19.75 -2.73
CA TYR A 731 -19.54 19.18 -1.69
C TYR A 731 -18.73 18.27 -0.77
N VAL A 732 -18.90 18.50 0.53
CA VAL A 732 -18.38 17.66 1.62
C VAL A 732 -19.59 17.00 2.27
N ALA A 733 -19.92 15.78 1.85
CA ALA A 733 -21.12 15.09 2.34
C ALA A 733 -20.72 13.81 3.08
N CYS A 734 -21.24 13.65 4.32
CA CYS A 734 -20.92 12.48 5.11
C CYS A 734 -21.60 11.23 4.54
N PRO A 735 -20.99 10.03 4.69
CA PRO A 735 -21.68 8.79 4.42
C PRO A 735 -22.76 8.59 5.49
N SER A 736 -23.92 8.11 5.13
CA SER A 736 -24.94 7.74 6.09
C SER A 736 -24.40 6.78 7.17
N CYS A 737 -24.91 6.91 8.38
CA CYS A 737 -24.63 5.99 9.49
C CYS A 737 -25.86 6.01 10.43
N GLY A 738 -25.93 5.10 11.39
CA GLY A 738 -27.01 5.01 12.37
C GLY A 738 -27.29 6.28 13.21
N ARG A 739 -26.58 7.39 12.93
CA ARG A 739 -26.78 8.73 13.56
C ARG A 739 -27.43 9.74 12.64
N THR A 740 -27.63 9.40 11.36
CA THR A 740 -28.18 10.32 10.37
C THR A 740 -29.63 10.64 10.69
N LEU A 741 -29.96 11.93 10.71
CA LEU A 741 -31.25 12.44 11.20
C LEU A 741 -32.26 12.76 10.09
N PHE A 742 -31.87 12.63 8.82
CA PHE A 742 -32.69 12.88 7.63
C PHE A 742 -32.18 12.02 6.45
N ASN A 743 -32.94 11.97 5.35
CA ASN A 743 -32.45 11.24 4.18
C ASN A 743 -31.32 12.02 3.48
N LEU A 744 -30.10 11.63 3.78
CA LEU A 744 -28.88 12.34 3.37
C LEU A 744 -28.72 12.32 1.84
N GLN A 745 -28.96 11.17 1.19
CA GLN A 745 -28.78 11.01 -0.25
C GLN A 745 -29.73 11.92 -1.05
N SER A 746 -31.04 11.87 -0.76
CA SER A 746 -32.02 12.70 -1.46
C SER A 746 -31.82 14.20 -1.17
N THR A 747 -31.43 14.55 0.04
CA THR A 747 -31.13 15.95 0.42
C THR A 747 -29.89 16.47 -0.28
N THR A 748 -28.81 15.66 -0.36
CA THR A 748 -27.60 16.00 -1.13
C THR A 748 -27.94 16.26 -2.60
N GLN A 749 -28.77 15.43 -3.22
CA GLN A 749 -29.20 15.62 -4.60
C GLN A 749 -30.00 16.95 -4.78
N LYS A 750 -30.92 17.28 -3.86
CA LYS A 750 -31.67 18.54 -3.90
C LYS A 750 -30.75 19.76 -3.78
N ILE A 751 -29.80 19.72 -2.84
CA ILE A 751 -28.83 20.81 -2.66
C ILE A 751 -27.95 20.95 -3.90
N ARG A 752 -27.45 19.86 -4.46
CA ARG A 752 -26.64 19.86 -5.69
C ARG A 752 -27.40 20.42 -6.89
N ALA A 753 -28.65 20.01 -7.07
CA ALA A 753 -29.50 20.56 -8.13
C ALA A 753 -29.69 22.07 -8.03
N ALA A 754 -29.79 22.60 -6.82
CA ALA A 754 -30.01 24.02 -6.57
C ALA A 754 -28.74 24.88 -6.60
N THR A 755 -27.57 24.32 -6.25
CA THR A 755 -26.35 25.09 -5.98
C THR A 755 -25.14 24.66 -6.85
N GLY A 756 -25.27 23.66 -7.72
CA GLY A 756 -24.15 23.06 -8.48
C GLY A 756 -23.41 24.03 -9.41
N HIS A 757 -24.03 25.18 -9.74
CA HIS A 757 -23.46 26.24 -10.57
C HIS A 757 -22.60 27.27 -9.79
N LEU A 758 -22.57 27.20 -8.45
CA LEU A 758 -21.83 28.14 -7.60
C LEU A 758 -20.33 27.78 -7.57
N LYS A 759 -19.63 28.21 -8.60
CA LYS A 759 -18.19 27.92 -8.74
C LYS A 759 -17.40 28.50 -7.57
N GLY A 760 -16.64 27.62 -6.89
CA GLY A 760 -15.76 28.01 -5.77
C GLY A 760 -16.43 27.97 -4.40
N VAL A 761 -17.75 27.82 -4.33
CA VAL A 761 -18.46 27.66 -3.06
C VAL A 761 -18.34 26.22 -2.58
N ARG A 762 -17.97 26.03 -1.31
CA ARG A 762 -17.90 24.74 -0.66
C ARG A 762 -19.03 24.54 0.32
N ILE A 763 -19.85 23.52 0.12
CA ILE A 763 -21.03 23.23 0.94
C ILE A 763 -20.88 21.88 1.64
N ALA A 764 -20.96 21.90 2.98
CA ALA A 764 -20.98 20.69 3.80
C ALA A 764 -22.41 20.20 4.03
N ILE A 765 -22.65 18.88 3.88
CA ILE A 765 -23.92 18.24 4.14
C ILE A 765 -23.71 17.10 5.13
N MET A 766 -24.09 17.34 6.40
CA MET A 766 -23.77 16.48 7.53
C MET A 766 -25.03 15.91 8.18
N GLY A 767 -25.12 14.59 8.26
CA GLY A 767 -26.27 13.87 8.82
C GLY A 767 -26.56 14.15 10.29
N CYS A 768 -25.55 14.60 11.06
CA CYS A 768 -25.69 14.92 12.50
C CYS A 768 -24.59 15.88 12.98
N ILE A 769 -24.80 16.46 14.18
CA ILE A 769 -23.86 17.40 14.82
C ILE A 769 -22.62 16.74 15.42
N VAL A 770 -22.52 15.40 15.45
CA VAL A 770 -21.47 14.68 16.18
C VAL A 770 -20.07 14.97 15.62
N ASN A 771 -19.92 14.86 14.32
CA ASN A 771 -18.66 15.19 13.62
C ASN A 771 -18.80 16.43 12.74
N GLY A 772 -20.04 16.81 12.40
CA GLY A 772 -20.35 17.85 11.42
C GLY A 772 -19.51 19.10 11.56
N PRO A 773 -19.54 19.81 12.70
CA PRO A 773 -18.81 21.07 12.86
C PRO A 773 -17.29 20.95 12.73
N GLY A 774 -16.72 19.77 13.01
CA GLY A 774 -15.28 19.52 12.86
C GLY A 774 -14.90 19.20 11.42
N GLU A 775 -15.62 18.27 10.81
CA GLU A 775 -15.29 17.72 9.49
C GLU A 775 -15.67 18.66 8.33
N MET A 776 -16.52 19.66 8.59
CA MET A 776 -16.86 20.74 7.66
C MET A 776 -15.99 22.00 7.81
N ALA A 777 -14.87 21.90 8.52
CA ALA A 777 -14.03 23.04 8.87
C ALA A 777 -13.63 23.95 7.70
N ASP A 778 -13.49 23.36 6.51
CA ASP A 778 -13.08 24.02 5.27
C ASP A 778 -14.28 24.41 4.39
N ALA A 779 -15.52 24.18 4.84
CA ALA A 779 -16.71 24.54 4.06
C ALA A 779 -17.15 25.99 4.35
N ASP A 780 -17.61 26.68 3.29
CA ASP A 780 -18.17 28.03 3.43
C ASP A 780 -19.52 27.97 4.14
N PHE A 781 -20.36 27.01 3.76
CA PHE A 781 -21.69 26.78 4.33
C PHE A 781 -21.89 25.34 4.76
N GLY A 782 -22.70 25.15 5.82
CA GLY A 782 -23.03 23.82 6.32
C GLY A 782 -24.54 23.62 6.49
N TYR A 783 -24.99 22.44 6.03
CA TYR A 783 -26.32 21.89 6.27
C TYR A 783 -26.19 20.68 7.17
N VAL A 784 -26.59 20.81 8.44
CA VAL A 784 -26.27 19.82 9.50
C VAL A 784 -27.54 19.41 10.25
N GLY A 785 -27.77 18.09 10.35
CA GLY A 785 -28.86 17.53 11.15
C GLY A 785 -28.71 17.88 12.64
N GLY A 786 -29.63 18.64 13.21
CA GLY A 786 -29.64 19.06 14.60
C GLY A 786 -30.46 18.16 15.53
N ALA A 787 -31.64 17.76 15.05
CA ALA A 787 -32.58 16.82 15.69
C ALA A 787 -33.41 16.14 14.58
N PRO A 788 -34.13 15.04 14.86
CA PRO A 788 -35.00 14.45 13.86
C PRO A 788 -35.95 15.47 13.18
N GLY A 789 -35.87 15.61 11.85
CA GLY A 789 -36.64 16.57 11.05
C GLY A 789 -36.24 18.04 11.25
N LYS A 790 -35.11 18.33 11.93
CA LYS A 790 -34.61 19.67 12.21
C LYS A 790 -33.17 19.83 11.77
N ILE A 791 -32.89 20.91 11.05
CA ILE A 791 -31.60 21.23 10.47
C ILE A 791 -31.03 22.52 11.08
N ASN A 792 -29.73 22.55 11.28
CA ASN A 792 -28.98 23.75 11.60
C ASN A 792 -28.14 24.17 10.41
N LEU A 793 -28.09 25.46 10.10
CA LEU A 793 -27.25 26.02 9.06
C LEU A 793 -26.02 26.71 9.65
N TYR A 794 -24.92 26.56 9.00
CA TYR A 794 -23.62 27.05 9.41
C TYR A 794 -23.00 27.96 8.35
N VAL A 795 -22.19 28.91 8.82
CA VAL A 795 -21.21 29.67 8.02
C VAL A 795 -19.84 29.34 8.61
N GLY A 796 -19.00 28.69 7.81
CA GLY A 796 -17.79 28.08 8.33
C GLY A 796 -18.08 27.11 9.48
N LYS A 797 -17.42 27.31 10.62
CA LYS A 797 -17.62 26.46 11.83
C LYS A 797 -18.76 26.97 12.75
N THR A 798 -19.40 28.09 12.43
CA THR A 798 -20.37 28.75 13.33
C THR A 798 -21.80 28.44 12.92
N ALA A 799 -22.60 27.88 13.82
CA ALA A 799 -24.03 27.71 13.60
C ALA A 799 -24.74 29.08 13.65
N VAL A 800 -25.46 29.45 12.60
CA VAL A 800 -26.11 30.76 12.46
C VAL A 800 -27.64 30.69 12.41
N LYS A 801 -28.19 29.55 11.93
CA LYS A 801 -29.63 29.31 11.97
C LYS A 801 -29.90 27.95 12.58
N PHE A 802 -30.89 27.83 13.47
CA PHE A 802 -31.12 26.63 14.27
C PHE A 802 -32.54 26.09 14.10
N ASN A 803 -32.68 24.77 14.23
CA ASN A 803 -33.96 24.06 14.29
C ASN A 803 -34.92 24.36 13.12
N ILE A 804 -34.38 24.57 11.91
CA ILE A 804 -35.13 24.77 10.69
C ILE A 804 -35.84 23.48 10.33
N PRO A 805 -37.16 23.48 9.99
CA PRO A 805 -37.80 22.28 9.43
C PRO A 805 -37.09 21.79 8.16
N GLU A 806 -36.95 20.47 7.99
CA GLU A 806 -36.21 19.84 6.88
C GLU A 806 -36.75 20.29 5.52
N ASP A 807 -38.04 20.45 5.36
CA ASP A 807 -38.73 20.88 4.14
C ASP A 807 -38.39 22.32 3.72
N GLU A 808 -38.07 23.21 4.66
CA GLU A 808 -37.64 24.60 4.41
C GLU A 808 -36.12 24.74 4.30
N ALA A 809 -35.35 23.78 4.79
CA ALA A 809 -33.94 23.97 5.08
C ALA A 809 -33.07 24.21 3.83
N VAL A 810 -33.43 23.64 2.66
CA VAL A 810 -32.70 23.87 1.40
C VAL A 810 -32.92 25.31 0.92
N SER A 811 -34.16 25.84 0.97
CA SER A 811 -34.43 27.24 0.62
C SER A 811 -33.73 28.23 1.56
N ARG A 812 -33.69 27.90 2.85
CA ARG A 812 -32.97 28.71 3.85
C ARG A 812 -31.45 28.69 3.67
N LEU A 813 -30.90 27.58 3.16
CA LEU A 813 -29.49 27.50 2.79
C LEU A 813 -29.19 28.44 1.60
N ILE A 814 -30.05 28.44 0.58
CA ILE A 814 -29.93 29.35 -0.56
C ILE A 814 -30.01 30.82 -0.11
N ASP A 815 -30.96 31.16 0.76
CA ASP A 815 -31.06 32.49 1.33
C ASP A 815 -29.78 32.89 2.10
N LEU A 816 -29.22 31.95 2.87
CA LEU A 816 -27.99 32.18 3.61
C LEU A 816 -26.79 32.43 2.67
N ILE A 817 -26.69 31.69 1.55
CA ILE A 817 -25.63 31.89 0.54
C ILE A 817 -25.79 33.29 -0.08
N LYS A 818 -27.04 33.75 -0.33
CA LYS A 818 -27.32 35.10 -0.83
C LYS A 818 -27.00 36.17 0.17
N GLU A 819 -27.31 35.97 1.46
CA GLU A 819 -26.98 36.86 2.56
C GLU A 819 -25.48 37.13 2.71
N HIS A 820 -24.65 36.22 2.20
CA HIS A 820 -23.17 36.30 2.22
C HIS A 820 -22.55 36.63 0.86
N ASP A 821 -23.32 37.16 -0.10
CA ASP A 821 -22.87 37.62 -1.42
C ASP A 821 -22.13 36.54 -2.26
N GLN A 822 -22.40 35.25 -1.98
CA GLN A 822 -21.79 34.13 -2.74
C GLN A 822 -22.76 33.46 -3.72
N TRP A 823 -23.94 34.02 -3.90
CA TRP A 823 -24.92 33.53 -4.86
C TRP A 823 -24.68 34.15 -6.25
N ILE A 824 -24.64 33.31 -7.27
CA ILE A 824 -24.64 33.70 -8.68
C ILE A 824 -25.84 33.00 -9.31
N ASP A 825 -26.66 33.70 -10.05
CA ASP A 825 -27.79 33.06 -10.75
C ASP A 825 -27.29 32.05 -11.78
N ALA A 826 -27.98 30.93 -11.87
CA ALA A 826 -27.66 29.89 -12.85
C ALA A 826 -27.73 30.46 -14.28
N PRO A 827 -26.76 30.13 -15.15
CA PRO A 827 -26.81 30.59 -16.53
C PRO A 827 -28.12 30.09 -17.18
N THR A 828 -28.88 31.03 -17.72
CA THR A 828 -30.12 30.74 -18.45
C THR A 828 -29.74 29.97 -19.71
N ILE A 829 -29.93 28.64 -19.72
CA ILE A 829 -29.82 27.85 -20.92
C ILE A 829 -31.08 28.21 -21.74
N SER A 830 -30.91 29.08 -22.73
CA SER A 830 -31.93 29.25 -23.75
C SER A 830 -32.01 27.94 -24.53
N VAL A 831 -32.96 27.07 -24.16
CA VAL A 831 -33.38 25.97 -25.02
C VAL A 831 -34.04 26.62 -26.23
N SER A 832 -33.27 26.83 -27.29
CA SER A 832 -33.90 27.04 -28.61
C SER A 832 -34.59 25.73 -28.94
N ALA A 833 -35.90 25.73 -28.89
CA ALA A 833 -36.69 24.71 -29.50
C ALA A 833 -36.45 24.80 -31.03
N ASP A 834 -35.67 23.82 -31.54
CA ASP A 834 -35.70 23.36 -32.92
C ASP A 834 -35.25 21.90 -32.97
#